data_54b99c2a348bca639b0cf811853cf492
#
_entry.id   54b99c2a348bca639b0cf811853cf492
#
_cell.length_a   1.000
_cell.length_b   1.000
_cell.length_c   1.000
_cell.angle_alpha   90.00
_cell.angle_beta   90.00
_cell.angle_gamma   90.00
#
_symmetry.space_group_name_H-M   'P 1'
#
loop_
_entity.id
_entity.type
_entity.pdbx_description
1 polymer ?
#
loop_
_entity_poly.entity_id
_entity_poly.type
_entity_poly.pdbx_seq_one_letter_code
_entity_poly.pdbx_strand_id
1 'polypeptide(L)'
;MKNMFAKWSCLMLMVVAFAACGGGSDDPEPTPTPTPTPTGTVTISTPQVSDISTTSAQFRAQVTASSGLNVTKRGFCYSTSSNPTTSDKTLTTQLDDMLATASGLSAGTTYYVKAFAVSALGTTYSEVTSFKTEENSGSALDSYVAPNYIDDYRSIAGWAQRSQWNLANVHDPSVMLADDGYFYMYQTDASYGNAHTAGGHFHARRSKNLIDWEYLGGTMTAAPAWVKDTLNNSRARFGLPAINNPSYGYWAPCARKVKAGLYRMYYCIVVDNYILTGKANTEANFDKSWTERAFIGVMETSDPASNKWEDKGFVLSSMSDKGTNWARSSTKDWNGYFYYNAIDPTYIITPSGEHWLIFGSWHSGFAALQVNADTGKPISKMPEFCTTMAELNKVMKRVYTRDKNSRWQGSEAPEVIYRNGYYYLFLAYDGLDVPYNTRVVRSQNIDGPYLTISGTDVTTNGGDALPIMTHPYKFSSGYGWVGISHCAVFDDGNGNWYYASQQRFPDSAGGNAPNAVMMGGVRSIRWTKDGWPVVMPERYGAVPDVAITEEDIVGTWEHIDLSYSYAKQKTSSEMVFAADHTITSGTWKGGKWSFDATTNTLTANGVELLLQRECDWEASPRKHTIVYAGVTNQKTYWGKKK
;
A
#
# COMPACT_ATOMS: atom_id res chain seq x y z
N MET A 1 32.44 39.39 -23.03
CA MET A 1 33.88 39.61 -22.72
C MET A 1 34.25 38.60 -21.67
N LYS A 2 34.95 37.62 -22.14
CA LYS A 2 36.29 37.16 -21.74
C LYS A 2 36.34 36.65 -20.28
N ASN A 3 36.38 35.37 -20.14
CA ASN A 3 37.59 34.49 -20.00
C ASN A 3 37.92 34.28 -18.51
N MET A 4 38.32 33.19 -17.98
CA MET A 4 38.80 31.88 -18.47
C MET A 4 39.56 31.22 -17.30
N PHE A 5 39.54 29.90 -17.20
CA PHE A 5 40.57 29.00 -16.62
C PHE A 5 40.83 29.05 -15.10
N ALA A 6 41.16 28.03 -14.47
CA ALA A 6 41.33 26.56 -14.60
C ALA A 6 42.12 26.08 -13.38
N LYS A 7 41.80 24.86 -12.92
CA LYS A 7 42.72 23.84 -12.35
C LYS A 7 43.70 24.21 -11.24
N TRP A 8 43.76 23.51 -10.14
CA TRP A 8 44.71 22.42 -9.84
C TRP A 8 44.72 22.09 -8.35
N SER A 9 44.83 20.81 -8.11
CA SER A 9 45.13 20.10 -6.86
C SER A 9 46.41 20.64 -6.19
N CYS A 10 46.47 20.61 -4.88
CA CYS A 10 47.63 20.03 -4.19
C CYS A 10 47.37 19.82 -2.69
N LEU A 11 47.71 18.64 -2.28
CA LEU A 11 47.94 18.11 -0.94
C LEU A 11 49.06 18.94 -0.25
N MET A 12 48.85 19.37 1.00
CA MET A 12 49.98 19.69 1.88
C MET A 12 49.63 19.36 3.34
N LEU A 13 50.36 18.37 3.83
CA LEU A 13 50.61 18.09 5.23
C LEU A 13 51.32 19.31 5.86
N MET A 14 50.80 19.80 6.98
CA MET A 14 51.60 20.67 7.85
C MET A 14 51.70 20.05 9.24
N VAL A 15 52.85 19.50 9.52
CA VAL A 15 53.35 19.22 10.86
C VAL A 15 53.84 20.55 11.45
N VAL A 16 53.28 20.95 12.58
CA VAL A 16 53.84 22.01 13.40
C VAL A 16 54.28 21.42 14.72
N ALA A 17 55.58 21.31 14.89
CA ALA A 17 56.21 21.04 16.16
C ALA A 17 56.33 22.37 16.93
N PHE A 18 55.84 22.43 18.16
CA PHE A 18 56.29 23.43 19.14
C PHE A 18 56.96 22.71 20.30
N ALA A 19 58.21 22.98 20.45
CA ALA A 19 58.95 22.72 21.68
C ALA A 19 58.96 23.99 22.51
N ALA A 20 58.67 23.91 23.77
CA ALA A 20 59.48 24.46 24.84
C ALA A 20 58.84 24.41 26.23
N CYS A 21 59.49 23.70 27.09
CA CYS A 21 59.88 23.94 28.48
C CYS A 21 58.90 24.54 29.49
N GLY A 22 58.67 23.76 30.54
CA GLY A 22 58.87 24.29 31.87
C GLY A 22 57.82 23.90 32.91
N GLY A 23 58.13 22.97 33.81
CA GLY A 23 57.63 23.00 35.18
C GLY A 23 56.62 21.93 35.60
N GLY A 24 57.11 20.94 36.27
CA GLY A 24 56.57 19.75 36.84
C GLY A 24 55.25 19.78 37.60
N SER A 25 54.58 18.69 37.45
CA SER A 25 54.00 17.88 38.53
C SER A 25 53.62 16.52 37.90
N ASP A 26 54.19 15.47 38.44
CA ASP A 26 53.94 14.07 38.08
C ASP A 26 52.53 13.66 38.49
N ASP A 27 51.60 13.59 37.53
CA ASP A 27 50.45 12.70 37.57
C ASP A 27 50.50 11.82 36.32
N PRO A 28 50.44 10.51 36.44
CA PRO A 28 50.47 9.62 35.30
C PRO A 28 49.17 9.74 34.54
N GLU A 29 49.29 10.15 33.27
CA GLU A 29 48.21 10.13 32.29
C GLU A 29 47.54 8.74 32.25
N PRO A 30 46.20 8.62 32.36
CA PRO A 30 45.55 7.32 32.31
C PRO A 30 45.83 6.67 30.94
N THR A 31 46.48 5.56 30.98
CA THR A 31 46.67 4.69 29.81
C THR A 31 45.31 4.43 29.18
N PRO A 32 45.07 4.64 27.87
CA PRO A 32 43.81 4.35 27.26
C PRO A 32 43.48 2.87 27.47
N THR A 33 42.39 2.61 28.13
CA THR A 33 41.88 1.25 28.37
C THR A 33 41.69 0.62 26.98
N PRO A 34 42.30 -0.53 26.68
CA PRO A 34 42.13 -1.17 25.40
C PRO A 34 40.63 -1.48 25.25
N THR A 35 40.05 -1.02 24.14
CA THR A 35 38.69 -1.36 23.76
C THR A 35 38.59 -2.89 23.79
N PRO A 36 37.64 -3.48 24.55
CA PRO A 36 37.55 -4.92 24.65
C PRO A 36 37.35 -5.50 23.23
N THR A 37 38.19 -6.42 22.86
CA THR A 37 38.04 -7.16 21.60
C THR A 37 36.70 -7.85 21.64
N PRO A 38 35.83 -7.67 20.63
CA PRO A 38 34.54 -8.34 20.58
C PRO A 38 34.75 -9.86 20.67
N THR A 39 34.08 -10.50 21.60
CA THR A 39 34.11 -11.97 21.77
C THR A 39 32.72 -12.52 21.50
N GLY A 40 32.64 -13.67 20.87
CA GLY A 40 31.36 -14.31 20.58
C GLY A 40 31.43 -15.13 19.29
N THR A 41 30.30 -15.71 18.93
CA THR A 41 30.15 -16.50 17.71
C THR A 41 28.89 -16.07 16.97
N VAL A 42 28.94 -16.05 15.65
CA VAL A 42 27.79 -15.97 14.76
C VAL A 42 27.70 -17.28 14.00
N THR A 43 26.59 -17.96 14.08
CA THR A 43 26.29 -19.17 13.32
C THR A 43 25.14 -18.90 12.36
N ILE A 44 25.24 -19.46 11.15
CA ILE A 44 24.23 -19.29 10.11
C ILE A 44 23.89 -20.64 9.54
N SER A 45 22.63 -20.99 9.45
CA SER A 45 22.21 -22.23 8.84
C SER A 45 22.47 -22.20 7.32
N THR A 46 22.73 -23.35 6.73
CA THR A 46 22.81 -23.50 5.26
C THR A 46 21.49 -23.04 4.63
N PRO A 47 21.51 -22.20 3.58
CA PRO A 47 20.29 -21.72 2.94
C PRO A 47 19.46 -22.86 2.38
N GLN A 48 18.17 -22.83 2.67
CA GLN A 48 17.16 -23.62 1.95
C GLN A 48 16.67 -22.80 0.77
N VAL A 49 16.49 -23.45 -0.38
CA VAL A 49 15.99 -22.82 -1.60
C VAL A 49 14.66 -23.46 -1.97
N SER A 50 13.63 -22.65 -2.15
CA SER A 50 12.29 -23.07 -2.55
C SER A 50 11.74 -22.13 -3.64
N ASP A 51 10.52 -22.41 -4.14
CA ASP A 51 9.79 -21.58 -5.10
C ASP A 51 10.67 -21.16 -6.29
N ILE A 52 11.42 -22.14 -6.81
CA ILE A 52 12.29 -21.94 -7.97
C ILE A 52 11.41 -21.81 -9.21
N SER A 53 11.57 -20.70 -9.93
CA SER A 53 10.97 -20.45 -11.24
C SER A 53 12.05 -20.25 -12.30
N THR A 54 11.64 -19.84 -13.49
CA THR A 54 12.58 -19.47 -14.56
C THR A 54 13.40 -18.22 -14.22
N THR A 55 12.87 -17.31 -13.38
CA THR A 55 13.48 -16.00 -13.10
C THR A 55 13.60 -15.67 -11.62
N SER A 56 13.16 -16.55 -10.72
CA SER A 56 13.20 -16.31 -9.27
C SER A 56 13.49 -17.56 -8.46
N ALA A 57 13.92 -17.37 -7.21
CA ALA A 57 14.02 -18.42 -6.19
C ALA A 57 13.93 -17.79 -4.80
N GLN A 58 13.31 -18.46 -3.86
CA GLN A 58 13.21 -18.03 -2.47
C GLN A 58 14.32 -18.67 -1.64
N PHE A 59 14.95 -17.88 -0.77
CA PHE A 59 16.01 -18.31 0.13
C PHE A 59 15.57 -18.17 1.58
N ARG A 60 15.81 -19.18 2.39
CA ARG A 60 15.57 -19.15 3.83
C ARG A 60 16.79 -19.64 4.61
N ALA A 61 17.16 -18.92 5.66
CA ALA A 61 18.21 -19.33 6.60
C ALA A 61 18.00 -18.65 7.95
N GLN A 62 18.62 -19.18 9.00
CA GLN A 62 18.56 -18.63 10.34
C GLN A 62 19.95 -18.19 10.80
N VAL A 63 20.02 -16.99 11.41
CA VAL A 63 21.21 -16.47 12.08
C VAL A 63 21.04 -16.59 13.58
N THR A 64 22.10 -17.02 14.27
CA THR A 64 22.16 -17.01 15.73
C THR A 64 23.47 -16.38 16.16
N ALA A 65 23.42 -15.39 17.03
CA ALA A 65 24.59 -14.74 17.61
C ALA A 65 24.64 -14.99 19.12
N SER A 66 25.84 -15.14 19.66
CA SER A 66 26.03 -15.25 21.12
C SER A 66 25.61 -13.96 21.82
N SER A 67 25.16 -14.07 23.10
CA SER A 67 24.71 -12.92 23.91
C SER A 67 25.76 -11.80 23.93
N GLY A 68 25.32 -10.57 23.64
CA GLY A 68 26.18 -9.38 23.59
C GLY A 68 26.83 -9.09 22.24
N LEU A 69 26.74 -9.98 21.24
CA LEU A 69 27.24 -9.72 19.89
C LEU A 69 26.10 -9.26 18.99
N ASN A 70 26.16 -8.02 18.55
CA ASN A 70 25.15 -7.42 17.66
C ASN A 70 25.43 -7.73 16.18
N VAL A 71 24.43 -8.28 15.47
CA VAL A 71 24.44 -8.45 14.02
C VAL A 71 23.84 -7.21 13.37
N THR A 72 24.67 -6.43 12.69
CA THR A 72 24.31 -5.14 12.10
C THR A 72 23.72 -5.25 10.70
N LYS A 73 24.04 -6.31 9.96
CA LYS A 73 23.51 -6.58 8.62
C LYS A 73 23.46 -8.09 8.39
N ARG A 74 22.41 -8.57 7.74
CA ARG A 74 22.24 -9.98 7.38
C ARG A 74 21.48 -10.13 6.08
N GLY A 75 21.57 -11.32 5.47
CA GLY A 75 20.89 -11.60 4.22
C GLY A 75 21.55 -12.72 3.43
N PHE A 76 21.37 -12.68 2.12
CA PHE A 76 21.90 -13.67 1.19
C PHE A 76 22.78 -13.00 0.15
N CYS A 77 23.84 -13.68 -0.28
CA CYS A 77 24.60 -13.36 -1.48
C CYS A 77 24.54 -14.53 -2.45
N TYR A 78 24.38 -14.24 -3.73
CA TYR A 78 24.23 -15.27 -4.76
C TYR A 78 24.88 -14.87 -6.07
N SER A 79 25.33 -15.88 -6.82
CA SER A 79 26.06 -15.71 -8.08
C SER A 79 25.99 -16.99 -8.91
N THR A 80 26.36 -16.95 -10.17
CA THR A 80 26.64 -18.14 -10.99
C THR A 80 28.01 -18.76 -10.67
N SER A 81 28.87 -18.06 -9.93
CA SER A 81 30.14 -18.58 -9.41
C SER A 81 29.91 -19.39 -8.15
N SER A 82 30.65 -20.49 -7.98
CA SER A 82 30.41 -21.50 -6.92
C SER A 82 30.66 -21.03 -5.48
N ASN A 83 31.23 -19.84 -5.28
CA ASN A 83 31.54 -19.30 -3.95
C ASN A 83 31.13 -17.82 -3.82
N PRO A 84 29.83 -17.51 -3.78
CA PRO A 84 29.35 -16.13 -3.69
C PRO A 84 29.78 -15.46 -2.39
N THR A 85 30.00 -14.15 -2.47
CA THR A 85 30.35 -13.26 -1.37
C THR A 85 29.46 -12.03 -1.37
N THR A 86 29.59 -11.16 -0.37
CA THR A 86 28.87 -9.88 -0.32
C THR A 86 29.29 -8.87 -1.40
N SER A 87 30.29 -9.20 -2.24
CA SER A 87 30.65 -8.45 -3.44
C SER A 87 29.80 -8.83 -4.67
N ASP A 88 29.08 -9.95 -4.61
CA ASP A 88 28.14 -10.40 -5.63
C ASP A 88 26.75 -9.80 -5.38
N LYS A 89 25.72 -10.31 -6.06
CA LYS A 89 24.34 -9.89 -5.80
C LYS A 89 23.95 -10.22 -4.36
N THR A 90 23.34 -9.26 -3.67
CA THR A 90 22.92 -9.43 -2.27
C THR A 90 21.46 -9.09 -2.05
N LEU A 91 20.81 -9.82 -1.13
CA LEU A 91 19.49 -9.55 -0.56
C LEU A 91 19.66 -9.36 0.94
N THR A 92 19.17 -8.26 1.49
CA THR A 92 19.26 -7.99 2.93
C THR A 92 17.92 -8.22 3.60
N THR A 93 17.95 -8.77 4.82
CA THR A 93 16.77 -9.03 5.66
C THR A 93 16.94 -8.35 7.02
N GLN A 94 15.83 -8.18 7.74
CA GLN A 94 15.83 -7.53 9.06
C GLN A 94 15.75 -8.53 10.21
N LEU A 95 15.21 -9.72 9.99
CA LEU A 95 14.97 -10.73 11.02
C LEU A 95 16.07 -11.80 11.00
N ASP A 96 16.28 -12.46 12.15
CA ASP A 96 17.21 -13.58 12.28
C ASP A 96 16.72 -14.84 11.55
N ASP A 97 15.40 -15.04 11.44
CA ASP A 97 14.79 -15.96 10.49
C ASP A 97 14.68 -15.25 9.14
N MET A 98 15.73 -15.40 8.35
CA MET A 98 15.89 -14.70 7.08
C MET A 98 15.06 -15.36 5.99
N LEU A 99 14.26 -14.56 5.31
CA LEU A 99 13.51 -14.97 4.13
C LEU A 99 13.68 -13.87 3.07
N ALA A 100 14.07 -14.25 1.87
CA ALA A 100 14.20 -13.33 0.75
C ALA A 100 14.03 -14.05 -0.59
N THR A 101 13.48 -13.35 -1.57
CA THR A 101 13.32 -13.85 -2.93
C THR A 101 14.31 -13.17 -3.87
N ALA A 102 15.14 -13.95 -4.53
CA ALA A 102 15.96 -13.50 -5.66
C ALA A 102 15.08 -13.43 -6.90
N SER A 103 15.10 -12.32 -7.60
CA SER A 103 14.40 -12.12 -8.87
C SER A 103 15.38 -11.68 -9.96
N GLY A 104 14.94 -11.72 -11.23
CA GLY A 104 15.79 -11.40 -12.38
C GLY A 104 16.93 -12.42 -12.56
N LEU A 105 16.66 -13.67 -12.25
CA LEU A 105 17.55 -14.78 -12.56
C LEU A 105 17.37 -15.18 -14.04
N SER A 106 18.41 -15.80 -14.62
CA SER A 106 18.34 -16.38 -15.97
C SER A 106 17.76 -17.78 -15.90
N ALA A 107 16.87 -18.13 -16.82
CA ALA A 107 16.28 -19.46 -16.91
C ALA A 107 17.33 -20.54 -17.20
N GLY A 108 17.09 -21.76 -16.74
CA GLY A 108 17.96 -22.91 -16.94
C GLY A 108 19.37 -22.77 -16.35
N THR A 109 19.59 -21.78 -15.49
CA THR A 109 20.92 -21.38 -15.01
C THR A 109 21.17 -21.87 -13.59
N THR A 110 22.34 -22.42 -13.35
CA THR A 110 22.76 -22.82 -12.01
C THR A 110 23.30 -21.63 -11.24
N TYR A 111 22.75 -21.39 -10.07
CA TYR A 111 23.18 -20.37 -9.10
C TYR A 111 23.66 -21.04 -7.81
N TYR A 112 24.49 -20.30 -7.12
CA TYR A 112 24.99 -20.64 -5.78
C TYR A 112 24.57 -19.52 -4.83
N VAL A 113 24.16 -19.89 -3.61
CA VAL A 113 23.72 -18.93 -2.59
C VAL A 113 24.38 -19.25 -1.25
N LYS A 114 24.78 -18.22 -0.55
CA LYS A 114 25.17 -18.24 0.87
C LYS A 114 24.36 -17.22 1.65
N ALA A 115 24.06 -17.55 2.88
CA ALA A 115 23.61 -16.55 3.83
C ALA A 115 24.82 -15.85 4.47
N PHE A 116 24.67 -14.58 4.84
CA PHE A 116 25.72 -13.82 5.52
C PHE A 116 25.19 -13.01 6.68
N ALA A 117 26.05 -12.73 7.65
CA ALA A 117 25.79 -11.82 8.75
C ALA A 117 27.05 -10.98 9.05
N VAL A 118 26.86 -9.69 9.28
CA VAL A 118 27.94 -8.75 9.62
C VAL A 118 27.81 -8.37 11.09
N SER A 119 28.90 -8.52 11.82
CA SER A 119 29.00 -8.12 13.23
C SER A 119 30.34 -7.41 13.47
N ALA A 120 30.62 -7.08 14.71
CA ALA A 120 31.91 -6.55 15.12
C ALA A 120 33.09 -7.52 14.85
N LEU A 121 32.80 -8.81 14.63
CA LEU A 121 33.81 -9.84 14.25
C LEU A 121 34.07 -9.91 12.72
N GLY A 122 33.40 -9.09 11.94
CA GLY A 122 33.45 -9.13 10.47
C GLY A 122 32.22 -9.82 9.86
N THR A 123 32.39 -10.28 8.61
CA THR A 123 31.33 -11.00 7.86
C THR A 123 31.48 -12.50 8.01
N THR A 124 30.44 -13.14 8.52
CA THR A 124 30.31 -14.60 8.60
C THR A 124 29.42 -15.08 7.47
N TYR A 125 29.79 -16.20 6.83
CA TYR A 125 29.00 -16.84 5.78
C TYR A 125 28.58 -18.25 6.20
N SER A 126 27.44 -18.67 5.68
CA SER A 126 27.01 -20.07 5.75
C SER A 126 27.77 -20.98 4.79
N GLU A 127 27.51 -22.28 4.85
CA GLU A 127 27.79 -23.17 3.74
C GLU A 127 27.01 -22.76 2.49
N VAL A 128 27.51 -23.15 1.31
CA VAL A 128 26.88 -22.83 0.03
C VAL A 128 25.81 -23.83 -0.33
N THR A 129 24.69 -23.34 -0.87
CA THR A 129 23.69 -24.18 -1.55
C THR A 129 23.66 -23.82 -3.03
N SER A 130 23.51 -24.82 -3.91
CA SER A 130 23.28 -24.60 -5.34
C SER A 130 21.87 -24.94 -5.73
N PHE A 131 21.32 -24.22 -6.70
CA PHE A 131 20.04 -24.53 -7.33
C PHE A 131 20.10 -24.18 -8.83
N LYS A 132 19.23 -24.80 -9.62
CA LYS A 132 19.07 -24.46 -11.03
C LYS A 132 17.67 -23.89 -11.23
N THR A 133 17.60 -22.73 -11.87
CA THR A 133 16.32 -22.16 -12.31
C THR A 133 15.65 -23.05 -13.35
N GLU A 134 14.32 -23.00 -13.43
CA GLU A 134 13.58 -23.74 -14.44
C GLU A 134 14.00 -23.34 -15.84
N GLU A 135 13.92 -24.27 -16.77
CA GLU A 135 14.19 -24.01 -18.21
C GLU A 135 13.08 -23.12 -18.77
N ASN A 136 13.47 -22.24 -19.70
CA ASN A 136 12.50 -21.42 -20.41
C ASN A 136 11.75 -22.29 -21.43
N SER A 137 10.68 -22.95 -20.99
CA SER A 137 9.83 -23.72 -21.89
C SER A 137 8.80 -22.77 -22.50
N GLY A 138 8.87 -22.50 -23.78
CA GLY A 138 7.83 -21.79 -24.52
C GLY A 138 6.41 -22.35 -24.27
N SER A 139 6.36 -23.62 -23.79
CA SER A 139 5.15 -24.31 -23.38
C SER A 139 4.39 -23.69 -22.19
N ALA A 140 5.03 -22.94 -21.28
CA ALA A 140 4.32 -22.39 -20.13
C ALA A 140 3.35 -21.27 -20.53
N LEU A 141 3.73 -20.39 -21.46
CA LEU A 141 2.82 -19.38 -22.01
C LEU A 141 1.81 -19.99 -22.97
N ASP A 142 2.22 -20.99 -23.77
CA ASP A 142 1.33 -21.69 -24.69
C ASP A 142 0.24 -22.48 -23.96
N SER A 143 0.54 -22.94 -22.74
CA SER A 143 -0.41 -23.63 -21.87
C SER A 143 -1.20 -22.69 -20.95
N TYR A 144 -0.92 -21.40 -20.96
CA TYR A 144 -1.62 -20.43 -20.11
C TYR A 144 -3.10 -20.34 -20.51
N VAL A 145 -3.96 -20.54 -19.51
CA VAL A 145 -5.40 -20.37 -19.64
C VAL A 145 -5.80 -19.10 -18.91
N ALA A 146 -6.19 -18.10 -19.65
CA ALA A 146 -6.61 -16.82 -19.08
C ALA A 146 -7.88 -16.99 -18.21
N PRO A 147 -8.03 -16.21 -17.14
CA PRO A 147 -9.23 -16.23 -16.31
C PRO A 147 -10.50 -16.02 -17.14
N ASN A 148 -11.48 -16.89 -16.96
CA ASN A 148 -12.72 -16.87 -17.73
C ASN A 148 -13.93 -16.61 -16.84
N TYR A 149 -13.99 -15.46 -16.21
CA TYR A 149 -15.19 -15.02 -15.50
C TYR A 149 -15.72 -13.70 -16.07
N ILE A 150 -16.98 -13.41 -15.79
CA ILE A 150 -17.68 -12.24 -16.29
C ILE A 150 -17.09 -10.98 -15.67
N ASP A 151 -16.68 -9.99 -16.49
CA ASP A 151 -16.25 -8.68 -16.03
C ASP A 151 -17.43 -7.79 -15.65
N ASP A 152 -18.51 -7.89 -16.41
CA ASP A 152 -19.73 -7.15 -16.13
C ASP A 152 -20.55 -7.87 -15.08
N TYR A 153 -20.30 -7.50 -13.82
CA TYR A 153 -21.02 -8.07 -12.68
C TYR A 153 -22.47 -7.61 -12.52
N ARG A 154 -22.98 -6.71 -13.35
CA ARG A 154 -24.34 -6.15 -13.21
C ARG A 154 -25.41 -7.23 -13.18
N SER A 155 -25.24 -8.28 -13.96
CA SER A 155 -26.17 -9.42 -14.02
C SER A 155 -26.12 -10.33 -12.78
N ILE A 156 -25.02 -10.36 -12.05
CA ILE A 156 -24.81 -11.23 -10.88
C ILE A 156 -24.65 -10.47 -9.57
N ALA A 157 -24.76 -9.14 -9.58
CA ALA A 157 -24.56 -8.31 -8.39
C ALA A 157 -25.65 -8.45 -7.34
N GLY A 158 -26.83 -8.97 -7.70
CA GLY A 158 -27.93 -9.20 -6.77
C GLY A 158 -27.60 -10.25 -5.69
N TRP A 159 -28.20 -10.10 -4.51
CA TRP A 159 -27.96 -10.98 -3.37
C TRP A 159 -28.18 -12.48 -3.67
N ALA A 160 -29.15 -12.82 -4.50
CA ALA A 160 -29.45 -14.20 -4.86
C ALA A 160 -28.29 -14.87 -5.63
N GLN A 161 -27.47 -14.10 -6.31
CA GLN A 161 -26.32 -14.55 -7.11
C GLN A 161 -24.99 -14.50 -6.35
N ARG A 162 -24.98 -14.25 -5.05
CA ARG A 162 -23.76 -14.02 -4.25
C ARG A 162 -22.70 -15.14 -4.35
N SER A 163 -23.10 -16.37 -4.63
CA SER A 163 -22.17 -17.49 -4.89
C SER A 163 -21.36 -17.33 -6.19
N GLN A 164 -21.79 -16.42 -7.06
CA GLN A 164 -21.11 -16.13 -8.34
C GLN A 164 -20.37 -14.79 -8.29
N TRP A 165 -20.37 -14.09 -7.17
CA TRP A 165 -19.86 -12.72 -7.08
C TRP A 165 -18.38 -12.58 -7.42
N ASN A 166 -17.54 -13.55 -7.09
CA ASN A 166 -16.09 -13.37 -7.21
C ASN A 166 -15.67 -11.98 -6.65
N LEU A 167 -15.40 -11.00 -7.49
CA LEU A 167 -15.10 -9.61 -7.10
C LEU A 167 -16.24 -8.61 -7.35
N ALA A 168 -17.47 -9.08 -7.58
CA ALA A 168 -18.64 -8.21 -7.64
C ALA A 168 -18.93 -7.57 -6.27
N ASN A 169 -19.47 -6.36 -6.24
CA ASN A 169 -19.83 -5.64 -5.01
C ASN A 169 -18.66 -5.43 -4.04
N VAL A 170 -17.45 -5.26 -4.52
CA VAL A 170 -16.30 -4.89 -3.68
C VAL A 170 -16.25 -3.37 -3.54
N HIS A 171 -16.28 -2.91 -2.28
CA HIS A 171 -16.19 -1.51 -1.89
C HIS A 171 -15.20 -1.38 -0.72
N ASP A 172 -14.24 -0.46 -0.82
CA ASP A 172 -13.22 -0.19 0.21
C ASP A 172 -12.56 -1.49 0.74
N PRO A 173 -11.89 -2.26 -0.13
CA PRO A 173 -11.35 -3.55 0.26
C PRO A 173 -10.18 -3.41 1.22
N SER A 174 -10.13 -4.30 2.21
CA SER A 174 -8.94 -4.60 3.00
C SER A 174 -8.54 -6.05 2.76
N VAL A 175 -7.29 -6.31 2.45
CA VAL A 175 -6.78 -7.65 2.15
C VAL A 175 -5.64 -8.02 3.09
N MET A 176 -5.65 -9.26 3.58
CA MET A 176 -4.55 -9.83 4.38
C MET A 176 -4.30 -11.29 3.99
N LEU A 177 -3.04 -11.70 4.03
CA LEU A 177 -2.65 -13.11 3.96
C LEU A 177 -2.73 -13.73 5.36
N ALA A 178 -3.42 -14.87 5.48
CA ALA A 178 -3.55 -15.58 6.74
C ALA A 178 -2.63 -16.81 6.83
N ASP A 179 -2.55 -17.41 8.03
CA ASP A 179 -1.68 -18.57 8.30
C ASP A 179 -2.06 -19.83 7.52
N ASP A 180 -3.30 -19.91 7.05
CA ASP A 180 -3.80 -21.03 6.23
C ASP A 180 -3.44 -20.89 4.73
N GLY A 181 -2.71 -19.84 4.37
CA GLY A 181 -2.29 -19.53 3.00
C GLY A 181 -3.40 -18.97 2.12
N TYR A 182 -4.52 -18.56 2.70
CA TYR A 182 -5.53 -17.79 1.97
C TYR A 182 -5.35 -16.29 2.17
N PHE A 183 -5.63 -15.54 1.13
CA PHE A 183 -5.91 -14.12 1.20
C PHE A 183 -7.37 -13.93 1.60
N TYR A 184 -7.61 -13.10 2.61
CA TYR A 184 -8.94 -12.71 3.04
C TYR A 184 -9.17 -11.25 2.70
N MET A 185 -10.31 -10.97 2.07
CA MET A 185 -10.76 -9.61 1.74
C MET A 185 -12.01 -9.28 2.55
N TYR A 186 -12.00 -8.15 3.23
CA TYR A 186 -13.15 -7.57 3.93
C TYR A 186 -13.46 -6.21 3.30
N GLN A 187 -14.71 -5.77 3.38
CA GLN A 187 -15.15 -4.58 2.65
C GLN A 187 -16.25 -3.81 3.38
N THR A 188 -16.42 -2.56 2.98
CA THR A 188 -17.61 -1.75 3.27
C THR A 188 -18.86 -2.49 2.78
N ASP A 189 -19.97 -2.31 3.47
CA ASP A 189 -21.28 -2.80 3.01
C ASP A 189 -21.56 -2.24 1.61
N ALA A 190 -21.49 -3.10 0.62
CA ALA A 190 -21.70 -2.70 -0.76
C ALA A 190 -23.14 -2.25 -1.00
N SER A 191 -23.29 -1.19 -1.72
CA SER A 191 -24.59 -0.54 -1.91
C SER A 191 -25.43 -1.12 -3.05
N TYR A 192 -24.90 -2.01 -3.86
CA TYR A 192 -25.65 -2.54 -4.99
C TYR A 192 -26.72 -3.54 -4.55
N GLY A 193 -27.93 -3.27 -4.97
CA GLY A 193 -29.05 -4.19 -4.74
C GLY A 193 -29.39 -4.45 -3.27
N ASN A 194 -28.99 -3.58 -2.36
CA ASN A 194 -29.16 -3.76 -0.91
C ASN A 194 -28.43 -4.98 -0.34
N ALA A 195 -27.29 -5.34 -0.89
CA ALA A 195 -26.48 -6.46 -0.39
C ALA A 195 -26.14 -6.32 1.09
N HIS A 196 -25.97 -5.10 1.58
CA HIS A 196 -25.70 -4.78 2.98
C HIS A 196 -26.88 -5.01 3.93
N THR A 197 -28.09 -5.18 3.45
CA THR A 197 -29.25 -5.46 4.29
C THR A 197 -29.50 -6.95 4.53
N ALA A 198 -28.80 -7.81 3.82
CA ALA A 198 -28.89 -9.25 3.91
C ALA A 198 -27.53 -9.88 4.27
N GLY A 199 -27.53 -10.86 5.17
CA GLY A 199 -26.34 -11.64 5.51
C GLY A 199 -25.30 -10.96 6.39
N GLY A 200 -25.64 -9.85 7.05
CA GLY A 200 -24.72 -9.13 7.96
C GLY A 200 -23.92 -8.04 7.27
N HIS A 201 -22.83 -7.61 7.92
CA HIS A 201 -22.03 -6.45 7.59
C HIS A 201 -20.56 -6.83 7.43
N PHE A 202 -19.76 -5.98 6.77
CA PHE A 202 -18.34 -6.23 6.47
C PHE A 202 -18.16 -7.58 5.78
N HIS A 203 -18.70 -7.68 4.57
CA HIS A 203 -18.69 -8.92 3.80
C HIS A 203 -17.29 -9.40 3.50
N ALA A 204 -17.06 -10.70 3.72
CA ALA A 204 -15.78 -11.35 3.58
C ALA A 204 -15.71 -12.23 2.33
N ARG A 205 -14.50 -12.33 1.78
CA ARG A 205 -14.12 -13.26 0.72
C ARG A 205 -12.74 -13.85 1.02
N ARG A 206 -12.42 -14.99 0.40
CA ARG A 206 -11.08 -15.54 0.43
C ARG A 206 -10.64 -16.06 -0.93
N SER A 207 -9.33 -16.07 -1.17
CA SER A 207 -8.72 -16.58 -2.38
C SER A 207 -7.36 -17.21 -2.08
N LYS A 208 -6.95 -18.22 -2.87
CA LYS A 208 -5.57 -18.72 -2.89
C LYS A 208 -4.71 -18.14 -3.99
N ASN A 209 -5.35 -17.59 -5.03
CA ASN A 209 -4.65 -17.20 -6.26
C ASN A 209 -4.93 -15.73 -6.67
N LEU A 210 -5.65 -14.96 -5.83
CA LEU A 210 -6.03 -13.57 -6.07
C LEU A 210 -6.95 -13.33 -7.29
N ILE A 211 -7.37 -14.40 -7.96
CA ILE A 211 -8.24 -14.38 -9.14
C ILE A 211 -9.63 -14.88 -8.78
N ASP A 212 -9.69 -16.06 -8.16
CA ASP A 212 -10.93 -16.72 -7.78
C ASP A 212 -11.21 -16.47 -6.31
N TRP A 213 -12.30 -15.76 -6.03
CA TRP A 213 -12.69 -15.36 -4.69
C TRP A 213 -13.99 -16.02 -4.24
N GLU A 214 -13.91 -16.79 -3.17
CA GLU A 214 -15.05 -17.40 -2.51
C GLU A 214 -15.70 -16.42 -1.54
N TYR A 215 -17.00 -16.20 -1.66
CA TYR A 215 -17.76 -15.37 -0.74
C TYR A 215 -18.07 -16.11 0.57
N LEU A 216 -17.78 -15.50 1.72
CA LEU A 216 -17.91 -16.10 3.06
C LEU A 216 -19.08 -15.54 3.89
N GLY A 217 -19.70 -14.43 3.48
CA GLY A 217 -20.75 -13.76 4.24
C GLY A 217 -20.28 -12.55 5.04
N GLY A 218 -21.20 -11.98 5.81
CA GLY A 218 -20.92 -10.87 6.71
C GLY A 218 -20.18 -11.33 7.97
N THR A 219 -19.28 -10.48 8.49
CA THR A 219 -18.51 -10.74 9.72
C THR A 219 -19.19 -10.23 10.98
N MET A 220 -20.14 -9.31 10.84
CA MET A 220 -20.88 -8.67 11.92
C MET A 220 -22.39 -8.72 11.61
N THR A 221 -23.20 -9.07 12.59
CA THR A 221 -24.66 -9.18 12.39
C THR A 221 -25.40 -7.86 12.62
N ALA A 222 -24.89 -7.02 13.50
CA ALA A 222 -25.45 -5.71 13.83
C ALA A 222 -24.40 -4.85 14.55
N ALA A 223 -24.60 -3.53 14.57
CA ALA A 223 -23.75 -2.63 15.33
C ALA A 223 -23.72 -3.01 16.82
N PRO A 224 -22.54 -3.07 17.44
CA PRO A 224 -22.41 -3.35 18.86
C PRO A 224 -23.15 -2.31 19.72
N ALA A 225 -23.69 -2.73 20.87
CA ALA A 225 -24.46 -1.87 21.76
C ALA A 225 -23.72 -0.59 22.17
N TRP A 226 -22.40 -0.68 22.36
CA TRP A 226 -21.57 0.46 22.75
C TRP A 226 -21.65 1.65 21.77
N VAL A 227 -21.97 1.41 20.47
CA VAL A 227 -22.12 2.49 19.47
C VAL A 227 -23.27 3.42 19.86
N LYS A 228 -24.45 2.85 20.13
CA LYS A 228 -25.62 3.60 20.57
C LYS A 228 -25.39 4.27 21.93
N ASP A 229 -24.77 3.57 22.85
CA ASP A 229 -24.47 4.11 24.19
C ASP A 229 -23.51 5.29 24.11
N THR A 230 -22.43 5.17 23.33
CA THR A 230 -21.45 6.26 23.14
C THR A 230 -22.09 7.47 22.44
N LEU A 231 -22.90 7.23 21.38
CA LEU A 231 -23.66 8.27 20.72
C LEU A 231 -24.55 9.05 21.71
N ASN A 232 -25.36 8.34 22.49
CA ASN A 232 -26.31 8.96 23.39
C ASN A 232 -25.67 9.60 24.62
N ASN A 233 -24.58 9.04 25.13
CA ASN A 233 -23.77 9.68 26.16
C ASN A 233 -23.17 11.01 25.66
N SER A 234 -22.68 11.05 24.43
CA SER A 234 -22.20 12.28 23.81
C SER A 234 -23.34 13.32 23.67
N ARG A 235 -24.50 12.91 23.19
CA ARG A 235 -25.68 13.80 23.05
C ARG A 235 -26.15 14.33 24.39
N ALA A 236 -26.22 13.47 25.42
CA ALA A 236 -26.63 13.88 26.77
C ALA A 236 -25.73 14.98 27.38
N ARG A 237 -24.43 14.96 27.12
CA ARG A 237 -23.50 16.00 27.58
C ARG A 237 -23.84 17.40 27.03
N PHE A 238 -24.48 17.45 25.87
CA PHE A 238 -24.95 18.69 25.26
C PHE A 238 -26.43 18.98 25.53
N GLY A 239 -27.08 18.21 26.40
CA GLY A 239 -28.49 18.36 26.67
C GLY A 239 -29.40 17.98 25.50
N LEU A 240 -28.90 17.17 24.57
CA LEU A 240 -29.65 16.76 23.37
C LEU A 240 -30.41 15.46 23.64
N PRO A 241 -31.61 15.31 23.06
CA PRO A 241 -32.41 14.07 23.19
C PRO A 241 -31.67 12.86 22.64
N ALA A 242 -31.89 11.71 23.28
CA ALA A 242 -31.33 10.44 22.83
C ALA A 242 -31.94 10.00 21.49
N ILE A 243 -31.14 9.28 20.69
CA ILE A 243 -31.59 8.59 19.49
C ILE A 243 -31.92 7.14 19.86
N ASN A 244 -33.20 6.78 19.80
CA ASN A 244 -33.64 5.45 20.23
C ASN A 244 -33.29 4.34 19.23
N ASN A 245 -33.43 4.62 17.94
CA ASN A 245 -33.20 3.68 16.85
C ASN A 245 -32.26 4.35 15.83
N PRO A 246 -30.95 4.49 16.12
CA PRO A 246 -30.03 5.07 15.17
C PRO A 246 -29.86 4.15 13.95
N SER A 247 -29.72 4.76 12.79
CA SER A 247 -29.35 4.09 11.54
C SER A 247 -27.83 4.14 11.41
N TYR A 248 -27.23 3.08 10.87
CA TYR A 248 -25.80 2.90 10.79
C TYR A 248 -25.32 2.57 9.38
N GLY A 249 -24.17 3.13 9.00
CA GLY A 249 -23.33 2.66 7.92
C GLY A 249 -22.15 1.87 8.47
N TYR A 250 -21.72 0.82 7.77
CA TYR A 250 -20.65 -0.08 8.14
C TYR A 250 -19.55 0.04 7.07
N TRP A 251 -18.50 0.81 7.38
CA TRP A 251 -17.58 1.29 6.37
C TRP A 251 -16.13 0.94 6.69
N ALA A 252 -15.33 0.83 5.61
CA ALA A 252 -13.87 0.77 5.56
C ALA A 252 -13.21 -0.10 6.66
N PRO A 253 -13.41 -1.41 6.65
CA PRO A 253 -12.70 -2.30 7.55
C PRO A 253 -11.22 -2.36 7.18
N CYS A 254 -10.34 -2.50 8.19
CA CYS A 254 -8.91 -2.78 7.99
C CYS A 254 -8.51 -4.00 8.82
N ALA A 255 -8.35 -5.13 8.16
CA ALA A 255 -7.95 -6.38 8.79
C ALA A 255 -6.46 -6.66 8.59
N ARG A 256 -5.76 -7.04 9.66
CA ARG A 256 -4.33 -7.39 9.62
C ARG A 256 -4.05 -8.57 10.53
N LYS A 257 -3.06 -9.37 10.15
CA LYS A 257 -2.46 -10.36 11.04
C LYS A 257 -1.61 -9.65 12.10
N VAL A 258 -1.92 -9.90 13.37
CA VAL A 258 -1.14 -9.36 14.50
C VAL A 258 0.05 -10.26 14.81
N LYS A 259 -0.22 -11.57 14.89
CA LYS A 259 0.75 -12.65 15.07
C LYS A 259 0.11 -13.97 14.64
N ALA A 260 0.85 -15.06 14.66
CA ALA A 260 0.30 -16.37 14.38
C ALA A 260 -0.94 -16.64 15.26
N GLY A 261 -2.05 -16.99 14.62
CA GLY A 261 -3.32 -17.28 15.28
C GLY A 261 -4.03 -16.07 15.91
N LEU A 262 -3.65 -14.83 15.54
CA LEU A 262 -4.37 -13.63 15.97
C LEU A 262 -4.47 -12.61 14.84
N TYR A 263 -5.70 -12.27 14.47
CA TYR A 263 -6.04 -11.30 13.45
C TYR A 263 -6.92 -10.21 14.07
N ARG A 264 -6.66 -8.97 13.69
CA ARG A 264 -7.37 -7.78 14.20
C ARG A 264 -7.94 -7.00 13.05
N MET A 265 -9.20 -6.56 13.20
CA MET A 265 -9.88 -5.71 12.25
C MET A 265 -10.37 -4.46 12.96
N TYR A 266 -9.91 -3.31 12.47
CA TYR A 266 -10.55 -2.02 12.76
C TYR A 266 -11.68 -1.81 11.77
N TYR A 267 -12.77 -1.22 12.22
CA TYR A 267 -13.95 -0.99 11.40
C TYR A 267 -14.63 0.32 11.77
N CYS A 268 -15.38 0.88 10.85
CA CYS A 268 -16.11 2.13 11.08
C CYS A 268 -17.61 1.89 11.15
N ILE A 269 -18.24 2.50 12.15
CA ILE A 269 -19.68 2.67 12.21
C ILE A 269 -19.98 4.16 12.07
N VAL A 270 -20.62 4.52 10.97
CA VAL A 270 -21.08 5.88 10.71
C VAL A 270 -22.55 5.96 11.09
N VAL A 271 -22.87 6.90 11.98
CA VAL A 271 -24.23 7.13 12.40
C VAL A 271 -24.86 8.16 11.48
N ASP A 272 -26.04 7.88 10.96
CA ASP A 272 -26.80 8.82 10.15
C ASP A 272 -26.94 10.17 10.84
N ASN A 273 -26.94 11.19 10.03
CA ASN A 273 -26.99 12.56 10.52
C ASN A 273 -28.35 12.87 11.15
N TYR A 274 -28.32 13.13 12.45
CA TYR A 274 -29.49 13.54 13.23
C TYR A 274 -29.34 15.01 13.63
N ILE A 275 -30.42 15.78 13.51
CA ILE A 275 -30.47 17.16 13.97
C ILE A 275 -30.53 17.26 15.50
N LEU A 276 -30.44 18.47 16.05
CA LEU A 276 -30.45 18.69 17.51
C LEU A 276 -31.69 18.10 18.18
N THR A 277 -32.85 18.13 17.53
CA THR A 277 -34.10 17.56 18.07
C THR A 277 -34.14 16.02 18.12
N GLY A 278 -33.14 15.33 17.56
CA GLY A 278 -33.13 13.88 17.47
C GLY A 278 -33.84 13.31 16.24
N LYS A 279 -34.35 14.16 15.35
CA LYS A 279 -34.92 13.73 14.06
C LYS A 279 -33.83 13.55 13.02
N ALA A 280 -34.05 12.70 12.04
CA ALA A 280 -33.15 12.55 10.90
C ALA A 280 -33.01 13.88 10.14
N ASN A 281 -31.80 14.17 9.69
CA ASN A 281 -31.49 15.37 8.92
C ASN A 281 -31.94 15.19 7.47
N THR A 282 -33.15 15.64 7.19
CA THR A 282 -33.77 15.66 5.86
C THR A 282 -34.16 17.08 5.50
N GLU A 283 -34.46 17.35 4.24
CA GLU A 283 -34.94 18.68 3.82
C GLU A 283 -36.15 19.14 4.64
N ALA A 284 -37.05 18.22 5.03
CA ALA A 284 -38.22 18.52 5.84
C ALA A 284 -37.92 18.85 7.31
N ASN A 285 -36.82 18.34 7.84
CA ASN A 285 -36.43 18.50 9.25
C ASN A 285 -35.20 19.41 9.43
N PHE A 286 -34.65 19.97 8.35
CA PHE A 286 -33.39 20.69 8.39
C PHE A 286 -33.47 21.92 9.30
N ASP A 287 -32.67 21.94 10.35
CA ASP A 287 -32.58 23.02 11.34
C ASP A 287 -31.19 23.71 11.35
N LYS A 288 -30.39 23.46 10.33
CA LYS A 288 -29.00 23.92 10.17
C LYS A 288 -27.99 23.29 11.12
N SER A 289 -28.39 22.41 12.04
CA SER A 289 -27.45 21.73 12.92
C SER A 289 -26.75 20.56 12.24
N TRP A 290 -25.67 20.11 12.85
CA TRP A 290 -24.96 18.91 12.46
C TRP A 290 -24.48 18.16 13.69
N THR A 291 -24.98 16.95 13.88
CA THR A 291 -24.64 16.09 15.01
C THR A 291 -24.12 14.71 14.59
N GLU A 292 -23.73 14.59 13.31
CA GLU A 292 -23.19 13.36 12.75
C GLU A 292 -21.94 12.90 13.50
N ARG A 293 -21.82 11.59 13.63
CA ARG A 293 -20.71 10.93 14.30
C ARG A 293 -20.27 9.69 13.52
N ALA A 294 -18.97 9.47 13.49
CA ALA A 294 -18.39 8.20 13.12
C ALA A 294 -17.57 7.64 14.29
N PHE A 295 -17.51 6.35 14.38
CA PHE A 295 -16.82 5.60 15.42
C PHE A 295 -15.92 4.55 14.78
N ILE A 296 -14.69 4.43 15.26
CA ILE A 296 -13.85 3.29 14.98
C ILE A 296 -13.98 2.31 16.15
N GLY A 297 -14.31 1.07 15.82
CA GLY A 297 -14.28 -0.09 16.70
C GLY A 297 -13.16 -1.05 16.31
N VAL A 298 -12.93 -2.04 17.16
CA VAL A 298 -11.95 -3.11 16.90
C VAL A 298 -12.55 -4.47 17.24
N MET A 299 -12.28 -5.46 16.39
CA MET A 299 -12.66 -6.85 16.60
C MET A 299 -11.50 -7.79 16.26
N GLU A 300 -11.52 -8.99 16.80
CA GLU A 300 -10.44 -9.97 16.66
C GLU A 300 -10.99 -11.36 16.36
N THR A 301 -10.17 -12.15 15.66
CA THR A 301 -10.39 -13.59 15.46
C THR A 301 -9.08 -14.35 15.51
N SER A 302 -9.15 -15.61 15.91
CA SER A 302 -8.04 -16.55 15.76
C SER A 302 -8.13 -17.39 14.48
N ASP A 303 -9.28 -17.37 13.81
CA ASP A 303 -9.59 -18.19 12.63
C ASP A 303 -10.43 -17.39 11.62
N PRO A 304 -9.79 -16.72 10.66
CA PRO A 304 -10.48 -16.00 9.61
C PRO A 304 -11.40 -16.89 8.75
N ALA A 305 -11.07 -18.19 8.60
CA ALA A 305 -11.86 -19.11 7.81
C ALA A 305 -13.26 -19.34 8.39
N SER A 306 -13.40 -19.28 9.71
CA SER A 306 -14.70 -19.36 10.38
C SER A 306 -15.60 -18.15 10.15
N ASN A 307 -15.04 -17.04 9.68
CA ASN A 307 -15.68 -15.73 9.55
C ASN A 307 -16.36 -15.23 10.82
N LYS A 308 -15.89 -15.67 12.00
CA LYS A 308 -16.40 -15.28 13.31
C LYS A 308 -15.42 -14.33 13.96
N TRP A 309 -15.86 -13.10 14.22
CA TRP A 309 -15.09 -12.05 14.83
C TRP A 309 -15.72 -11.63 16.17
N GLU A 310 -14.88 -11.45 17.18
CA GLU A 310 -15.30 -10.98 18.50
C GLU A 310 -15.05 -9.47 18.59
N ASP A 311 -16.13 -8.70 18.83
CA ASP A 311 -16.01 -7.26 19.08
C ASP A 311 -15.24 -6.98 20.38
N LYS A 312 -14.21 -6.16 20.31
CA LYS A 312 -13.41 -5.70 21.44
C LYS A 312 -13.73 -4.26 21.83
N GLY A 313 -14.71 -3.65 21.15
CA GLY A 313 -15.34 -2.40 21.51
C GLY A 313 -14.73 -1.15 20.92
N PHE A 314 -15.10 -0.03 21.49
CA PHE A 314 -14.76 1.32 21.09
C PHE A 314 -13.26 1.61 21.08
N VAL A 315 -12.80 2.31 20.03
CA VAL A 315 -11.42 2.81 19.86
C VAL A 315 -11.40 4.33 19.95
N LEU A 316 -12.09 5.01 19.04
CA LEU A 316 -12.19 6.48 19.01
C LEU A 316 -13.41 6.94 18.20
N SER A 317 -13.75 8.22 18.31
CA SER A 317 -14.83 8.85 17.53
C SER A 317 -14.32 10.07 16.76
N SER A 318 -15.10 10.52 15.77
CA SER A 318 -14.82 11.78 15.07
C SER A 318 -14.62 12.94 16.03
N MET A 319 -13.60 13.76 15.77
CA MET A 319 -13.21 14.89 16.62
C MET A 319 -13.89 16.17 16.14
N SER A 320 -14.55 16.89 17.05
CA SER A 320 -15.20 18.16 16.73
C SER A 320 -14.74 19.26 17.69
N ASP A 321 -14.55 20.45 17.17
CA ASP A 321 -14.23 21.66 17.96
C ASP A 321 -15.46 22.54 18.18
N LYS A 322 -16.61 22.15 17.67
CA LYS A 322 -17.81 23.02 17.65
C LYS A 322 -18.77 22.78 18.80
N GLY A 323 -18.64 21.67 19.50
CA GLY A 323 -19.67 21.29 20.46
C GLY A 323 -21.03 21.20 19.77
N THR A 324 -21.96 22.11 20.09
CA THR A 324 -23.28 22.26 19.45
C THR A 324 -23.40 23.54 18.63
N ASN A 325 -22.34 24.36 18.55
CA ASN A 325 -22.36 25.69 17.95
C ASN A 325 -21.86 25.70 16.50
N TRP A 326 -22.42 24.84 15.68
CA TRP A 326 -22.13 24.83 14.24
C TRP A 326 -23.43 24.84 13.45
N ALA A 327 -23.33 25.39 12.25
CA ALA A 327 -24.46 25.45 11.34
C ALA A 327 -24.03 25.08 9.93
N ARG A 328 -24.91 24.36 9.25
CA ARG A 328 -24.81 24.04 7.81
C ARG A 328 -25.71 24.98 7.01
N SER A 329 -25.28 25.31 5.80
CA SER A 329 -26.06 26.13 4.86
C SER A 329 -27.18 25.31 4.19
N SER A 330 -26.98 24.01 4.04
CA SER A 330 -27.92 23.06 3.46
C SER A 330 -27.67 21.64 3.96
N THR A 331 -28.55 20.70 3.68
CA THR A 331 -28.36 19.26 3.95
C THR A 331 -27.14 18.68 3.22
N LYS A 332 -26.66 19.35 2.17
CA LYS A 332 -25.50 18.95 1.35
C LYS A 332 -24.20 19.65 1.75
N ASP A 333 -24.22 20.50 2.76
CA ASP A 333 -23.03 21.20 3.23
C ASP A 333 -22.23 20.29 4.18
N TRP A 334 -21.10 19.80 3.69
CA TRP A 334 -20.19 18.93 4.41
C TRP A 334 -18.93 19.64 4.91
N ASN A 335 -18.88 20.96 4.81
CA ASN A 335 -17.70 21.75 5.16
C ASN A 335 -17.45 21.84 6.67
N GLY A 336 -16.20 21.64 7.06
CA GLY A 336 -15.61 22.20 8.25
C GLY A 336 -16.04 21.63 9.59
N TYR A 337 -16.71 20.51 9.66
CA TYR A 337 -17.28 19.98 10.89
C TYR A 337 -16.26 19.30 11.82
N PHE A 338 -15.44 18.38 11.28
CA PHE A 338 -14.46 17.64 12.07
C PHE A 338 -13.04 18.17 11.90
N TYR A 339 -12.20 18.00 12.93
CA TYR A 339 -10.76 18.05 12.75
C TYR A 339 -10.27 16.77 12.07
N TYR A 340 -10.62 15.60 12.64
CA TYR A 340 -10.39 14.31 11.99
C TYR A 340 -11.67 13.49 12.07
N ASN A 341 -12.04 12.88 10.96
CA ASN A 341 -13.17 12.00 10.89
C ASN A 341 -12.74 10.57 11.24
N ALA A 342 -13.47 9.90 12.12
CA ALA A 342 -13.17 8.53 12.56
C ALA A 342 -13.62 7.50 11.53
N ILE A 343 -13.08 7.61 10.31
CA ILE A 343 -13.37 6.78 9.15
C ILE A 343 -12.03 6.35 8.52
N ASP A 344 -12.05 5.29 7.74
CA ASP A 344 -10.93 4.77 6.95
C ASP A 344 -9.67 4.48 7.80
N PRO A 345 -9.76 3.62 8.82
CA PRO A 345 -8.58 3.23 9.58
C PRO A 345 -7.65 2.35 8.75
N THR A 346 -6.34 2.58 8.85
CA THR A 346 -5.31 1.63 8.46
C THR A 346 -4.41 1.33 9.64
N TYR A 347 -4.03 0.06 9.81
CA TYR A 347 -3.30 -0.44 10.97
C TYR A 347 -2.01 -1.11 10.53
N ILE A 348 -0.93 -0.83 11.25
CA ILE A 348 0.38 -1.41 10.98
C ILE A 348 1.12 -1.73 12.29
N ILE A 349 1.92 -2.79 12.24
CA ILE A 349 2.93 -3.10 13.25
C ILE A 349 4.28 -2.70 12.66
N THR A 350 4.99 -1.82 13.35
CA THR A 350 6.30 -1.36 12.92
C THR A 350 7.36 -2.45 13.07
N PRO A 351 8.51 -2.35 12.40
CA PRO A 351 9.63 -3.28 12.63
C PRO A 351 10.15 -3.29 14.07
N SER A 352 9.92 -2.22 14.84
CA SER A 352 10.23 -2.15 16.29
C SER A 352 9.17 -2.81 17.16
N GLY A 353 8.07 -3.33 16.58
CA GLY A 353 6.98 -3.96 17.31
C GLY A 353 5.95 -2.99 17.89
N GLU A 354 5.98 -1.72 17.53
CA GLU A 354 4.96 -0.76 17.90
C GLU A 354 3.73 -0.91 17.01
N HIS A 355 2.55 -0.74 17.59
CA HIS A 355 1.28 -0.83 16.91
C HIS A 355 0.72 0.58 16.66
N TRP A 356 0.40 0.88 15.42
CA TRP A 356 -0.07 2.19 15.00
C TRP A 356 -1.35 2.13 14.19
N LEU A 357 -2.20 3.14 14.37
CA LEU A 357 -3.41 3.39 13.61
C LEU A 357 -3.28 4.75 12.92
N ILE A 358 -3.54 4.77 11.61
CA ILE A 358 -3.73 6.00 10.83
C ILE A 358 -5.17 6.02 10.37
N PHE A 359 -5.83 7.16 10.44
CA PHE A 359 -7.23 7.29 10.05
C PHE A 359 -7.55 8.72 9.59
N GLY A 360 -8.67 8.87 8.92
CA GLY A 360 -9.20 10.15 8.47
C GLY A 360 -9.84 10.07 7.10
N SER A 361 -10.87 10.88 6.89
CA SER A 361 -11.63 10.94 5.65
C SER A 361 -12.24 12.33 5.49
N TRP A 362 -11.95 12.98 4.40
CA TRP A 362 -12.45 14.26 3.94
C TRP A 362 -12.18 15.48 4.83
N HIS A 363 -11.97 15.34 6.13
CA HIS A 363 -11.86 16.43 7.08
C HIS A 363 -10.48 16.55 7.70
N SER A 364 -9.79 17.66 7.50
CA SER A 364 -8.50 18.03 8.10
C SER A 364 -7.30 17.14 7.75
N GLY A 365 -7.50 16.08 6.96
CA GLY A 365 -6.48 15.11 6.57
C GLY A 365 -6.45 13.87 7.47
N PHE A 366 -5.27 13.26 7.64
CA PHE A 366 -5.11 12.01 8.38
C PHE A 366 -4.25 12.19 9.61
N ALA A 367 -4.62 11.47 10.66
CA ALA A 367 -3.90 11.42 11.93
C ALA A 367 -3.35 10.02 12.21
N ALA A 368 -2.14 9.96 12.75
CA ALA A 368 -1.51 8.76 13.27
C ALA A 368 -1.50 8.77 14.79
N LEU A 369 -1.77 7.63 15.40
CA LEU A 369 -1.64 7.44 16.83
C LEU A 369 -1.18 6.02 17.17
N GLN A 370 -0.49 5.88 18.28
CA GLN A 370 -0.04 4.59 18.78
C GLN A 370 -1.16 3.89 19.55
N VAL A 371 -1.31 2.59 19.31
CA VAL A 371 -2.27 1.74 20.00
C VAL A 371 -1.55 0.65 20.82
N ASN A 372 -2.18 0.21 21.89
CA ASN A 372 -1.66 -0.87 22.72
C ASN A 372 -1.72 -2.20 21.95
N ALA A 373 -0.63 -2.96 21.98
CA ALA A 373 -0.49 -4.21 21.23
C ALA A 373 -1.55 -5.26 21.60
N ASP A 374 -1.88 -5.38 22.88
CA ASP A 374 -2.82 -6.40 23.37
C ASP A 374 -4.27 -6.02 23.10
N THR A 375 -4.63 -4.75 23.31
CA THR A 375 -6.02 -4.31 23.26
C THR A 375 -6.43 -3.67 21.94
N GLY A 376 -5.46 -3.23 21.12
CA GLY A 376 -5.73 -2.46 19.90
C GLY A 376 -6.31 -1.06 20.15
N LYS A 377 -6.31 -0.58 21.39
CA LYS A 377 -6.88 0.72 21.76
C LYS A 377 -5.79 1.78 21.95
N PRO A 378 -6.10 3.08 21.76
CA PRO A 378 -5.10 4.14 21.95
C PRO A 378 -4.38 4.04 23.29
N ILE A 379 -3.06 4.22 23.29
CA ILE A 379 -2.27 4.25 24.52
C ILE A 379 -2.52 5.54 25.33
N SER A 380 -2.90 6.62 24.66
CA SER A 380 -3.28 7.89 25.27
C SER A 380 -4.80 8.00 25.36
N LYS A 381 -5.28 8.63 26.46
CA LYS A 381 -6.71 8.92 26.56
C LYS A 381 -7.12 9.90 25.47
N MET A 382 -8.04 9.44 24.61
CA MET A 382 -8.55 10.24 23.51
C MET A 382 -9.53 11.30 24.04
N PRO A 383 -9.39 12.57 23.59
CA PRO A 383 -10.39 13.59 23.87
C PRO A 383 -11.65 13.30 23.04
N GLU A 384 -12.80 13.49 23.62
CA GLU A 384 -14.07 13.43 22.87
C GLU A 384 -14.33 14.71 22.06
N PHE A 385 -13.87 15.83 22.59
CA PHE A 385 -13.95 17.15 21.97
C PHE A 385 -12.61 17.85 22.11
N CYS A 386 -12.26 18.61 21.08
CA CYS A 386 -11.09 19.48 21.07
C CYS A 386 -11.46 20.83 20.53
N THR A 387 -10.95 21.88 21.14
CA THR A 387 -11.17 23.24 20.66
C THR A 387 -10.11 23.67 19.65
N THR A 388 -8.96 23.00 19.65
CA THR A 388 -7.82 23.34 18.78
C THR A 388 -7.10 22.11 18.24
N MET A 389 -6.45 22.25 17.08
CA MET A 389 -5.51 21.26 16.56
C MET A 389 -4.36 20.98 17.53
N ALA A 390 -3.92 21.98 18.29
CA ALA A 390 -2.83 21.81 19.26
C ALA A 390 -3.18 20.83 20.38
N GLU A 391 -4.45 20.74 20.78
CA GLU A 391 -4.90 19.75 21.75
C GLU A 391 -4.86 18.34 21.16
N LEU A 392 -5.30 18.16 19.92
CA LEU A 392 -5.23 16.87 19.22
C LEU A 392 -3.79 16.41 19.02
N ASN A 393 -2.89 17.32 18.67
CA ASN A 393 -1.48 17.01 18.46
C ASN A 393 -0.74 16.51 19.71
N LYS A 394 -1.37 16.57 20.91
CA LYS A 394 -0.83 15.96 22.13
C LYS A 394 -1.04 14.44 22.18
N VAL A 395 -2.02 13.92 21.47
CA VAL A 395 -2.43 12.50 21.51
C VAL A 395 -2.35 11.79 20.18
N MET A 396 -2.26 12.53 19.09
CA MET A 396 -2.09 12.03 17.73
C MET A 396 -1.29 13.02 16.90
N LYS A 397 -0.75 12.59 15.77
CA LYS A 397 0.05 13.43 14.88
C LYS A 397 -0.57 13.46 13.49
N ARG A 398 -0.70 14.65 12.92
CA ARG A 398 -1.13 14.79 11.53
C ARG A 398 -0.03 14.28 10.60
N VAL A 399 -0.35 13.31 9.77
CA VAL A 399 0.57 12.71 8.80
C VAL A 399 0.29 13.13 7.37
N TYR A 400 -0.89 13.69 7.13
CA TYR A 400 -1.27 14.18 5.81
C TYR A 400 -2.34 15.29 5.92
N THR A 401 -2.23 16.29 5.04
CA THR A 401 -3.30 17.24 4.72
C THR A 401 -3.13 17.70 3.28
N ARG A 402 -4.21 17.71 2.49
CA ARG A 402 -4.18 18.23 1.12
C ARG A 402 -4.06 19.74 1.09
N ASP A 403 -4.84 20.42 1.95
CA ASP A 403 -4.79 21.87 2.16
C ASP A 403 -4.87 22.20 3.64
N LYS A 404 -3.79 22.77 4.19
CA LYS A 404 -3.71 23.16 5.60
C LYS A 404 -4.71 24.23 6.02
N ASN A 405 -5.24 24.99 5.07
CA ASN A 405 -6.17 26.10 5.32
C ASN A 405 -7.63 25.68 5.20
N SER A 406 -7.89 24.44 4.74
CA SER A 406 -9.23 23.89 4.59
C SER A 406 -9.43 22.66 5.48
N ARG A 407 -10.60 22.53 6.07
CA ARG A 407 -10.99 21.25 6.68
C ARG A 407 -11.49 20.26 5.65
N TRP A 408 -12.08 20.72 4.57
CA TRP A 408 -12.50 19.88 3.46
C TRP A 408 -11.32 19.55 2.56
N GLN A 409 -10.91 18.28 2.56
CA GLN A 409 -9.67 17.86 1.94
C GLN A 409 -9.85 17.25 0.53
N GLY A 410 -11.02 16.69 0.22
CA GLY A 410 -11.22 15.95 -1.02
C GLY A 410 -10.25 14.75 -1.14
N SER A 411 -9.98 14.10 -0.01
CA SER A 411 -9.11 12.93 0.09
C SER A 411 -9.50 12.07 1.28
N GLU A 412 -9.29 10.76 1.16
CA GLU A 412 -9.68 9.74 2.14
C GLU A 412 -8.81 8.48 2.00
N ALA A 413 -9.18 7.41 2.70
CA ALA A 413 -8.63 6.07 2.52
C ALA A 413 -7.11 5.98 2.68
N PRO A 414 -6.54 6.33 3.83
CA PRO A 414 -5.14 6.05 4.07
C PRO A 414 -4.91 4.53 4.09
N GLU A 415 -3.90 4.07 3.36
CA GLU A 415 -3.40 2.71 3.47
C GLU A 415 -1.89 2.75 3.67
N VAL A 416 -1.39 2.16 4.76
CA VAL A 416 0.02 2.21 5.12
C VAL A 416 0.66 0.83 5.08
N ILE A 417 1.84 0.76 4.46
CA ILE A 417 2.72 -0.41 4.50
C ILE A 417 4.14 0.01 4.86
N TYR A 418 4.95 -0.95 5.28
CA TYR A 418 6.39 -0.77 5.48
C TYR A 418 7.18 -1.65 4.50
N ARG A 419 8.18 -1.04 3.84
CA ARG A 419 9.11 -1.77 2.98
C ARG A 419 10.47 -1.05 2.90
N ASN A 420 11.54 -1.81 3.09
CA ASN A 420 12.92 -1.36 2.90
C ASN A 420 13.25 -0.01 3.57
N GLY A 421 12.85 0.16 4.84
CA GLY A 421 13.18 1.37 5.61
C GLY A 421 12.19 2.53 5.43
N TYR A 422 11.13 2.36 4.65
CA TYR A 422 10.12 3.39 4.42
C TYR A 422 8.71 2.90 4.74
N TYR A 423 7.92 3.77 5.34
CA TYR A 423 6.47 3.68 5.39
C TYR A 423 5.92 4.37 4.14
N TYR A 424 5.09 3.66 3.38
CA TYR A 424 4.38 4.19 2.23
C TYR A 424 2.94 4.40 2.62
N LEU A 425 2.45 5.61 2.43
CA LEU A 425 1.07 5.99 2.68
C LEU A 425 0.38 6.24 1.35
N PHE A 426 -0.53 5.34 0.99
CA PHE A 426 -1.39 5.47 -0.18
C PHE A 426 -2.60 6.30 0.22
N LEU A 427 -3.08 7.11 -0.71
CA LEU A 427 -4.09 8.13 -0.50
C LEU A 427 -5.10 8.07 -1.63
N ALA A 428 -6.38 8.07 -1.32
CA ALA A 428 -7.43 8.27 -2.31
C ALA A 428 -7.75 9.76 -2.45
N TYR A 429 -7.79 10.25 -3.69
CA TYR A 429 -8.10 11.64 -4.02
C TYR A 429 -9.42 11.72 -4.74
N ASP A 430 -10.15 12.82 -4.49
CA ASP A 430 -11.41 13.22 -5.09
C ASP A 430 -12.60 12.34 -4.66
N GLY A 431 -13.73 12.36 -5.38
CA GLY A 431 -14.91 11.56 -5.05
C GLY A 431 -14.82 10.13 -5.56
N LEU A 432 -15.49 9.23 -4.88
CA LEU A 432 -15.46 7.78 -5.12
C LEU A 432 -16.06 7.32 -6.46
N ASP A 433 -16.57 8.24 -7.26
CA ASP A 433 -17.12 7.98 -8.58
C ASP A 433 -16.03 8.07 -9.70
N VAL A 434 -16.28 8.79 -10.77
CA VAL A 434 -15.34 8.86 -11.91
C VAL A 434 -13.96 9.41 -11.53
N PRO A 435 -13.82 10.51 -10.75
CA PRO A 435 -12.52 11.14 -10.52
C PRO A 435 -11.58 10.36 -9.58
N TYR A 436 -12.07 9.37 -8.87
CA TYR A 436 -11.32 8.69 -7.82
C TYR A 436 -9.99 8.13 -8.32
N ASN A 437 -8.91 8.47 -7.63
CA ASN A 437 -7.55 8.12 -8.02
C ASN A 437 -6.65 7.93 -6.79
N THR A 438 -5.59 7.12 -6.92
CA THR A 438 -4.67 6.82 -5.82
C THR A 438 -3.34 7.54 -6.00
N ARG A 439 -2.85 8.11 -4.91
CA ARG A 439 -1.53 8.72 -4.78
C ARG A 439 -0.71 7.96 -3.74
N VAL A 440 0.61 8.16 -3.73
CA VAL A 440 1.48 7.59 -2.70
C VAL A 440 2.54 8.60 -2.26
N VAL A 441 2.81 8.58 -0.96
CA VAL A 441 3.89 9.34 -0.33
C VAL A 441 4.64 8.42 0.63
N ARG A 442 5.86 8.77 1.04
CA ARG A 442 6.64 7.91 1.92
C ARG A 442 7.37 8.68 3.02
N SER A 443 7.66 7.99 4.11
CA SER A 443 8.43 8.49 5.25
C SER A 443 9.32 7.39 5.83
N GLN A 444 10.41 7.77 6.50
CA GLN A 444 11.21 6.84 7.31
C GLN A 444 10.59 6.62 8.70
N ASN A 445 9.67 7.48 9.12
CA ASN A 445 8.96 7.38 10.39
C ASN A 445 7.46 7.22 10.15
N ILE A 446 6.81 6.36 10.94
CA ILE A 446 5.38 6.09 10.83
C ILE A 446 4.51 7.34 11.04
N ASP A 447 4.97 8.26 11.86
CA ASP A 447 4.31 9.53 12.18
C ASP A 447 4.81 10.73 11.33
N GLY A 448 5.56 10.46 10.26
CA GLY A 448 6.03 11.45 9.28
C GLY A 448 7.37 12.12 9.62
N PRO A 449 7.79 13.14 8.84
CA PRO A 449 7.05 13.70 7.71
C PRO A 449 6.96 12.74 6.50
N TYR A 450 5.80 12.69 5.87
CA TYR A 450 5.61 11.98 4.60
C TYR A 450 5.91 12.90 3.43
N LEU A 451 6.70 12.42 2.48
CA LEU A 451 7.18 13.18 1.34
C LEU A 451 6.67 12.60 0.03
N THR A 452 6.35 13.48 -0.91
CA THR A 452 6.11 13.13 -2.31
C THR A 452 7.41 12.69 -2.99
N ILE A 453 7.33 12.17 -4.21
CA ILE A 453 8.51 11.81 -5.01
C ILE A 453 9.43 13.02 -5.30
N SER A 454 8.89 14.22 -5.30
CA SER A 454 9.65 15.47 -5.45
C SER A 454 10.11 16.10 -4.13
N GLY A 455 9.87 15.43 -2.98
CA GLY A 455 10.30 15.88 -1.67
C GLY A 455 9.36 16.87 -0.97
N THR A 456 8.14 17.07 -1.47
CA THR A 456 7.14 17.94 -0.81
C THR A 456 6.60 17.26 0.45
N ASP A 457 6.61 17.96 1.57
CA ASP A 457 6.06 17.49 2.84
C ASP A 457 4.53 17.63 2.87
N VAL A 458 3.84 16.49 2.80
CA VAL A 458 2.37 16.42 2.81
C VAL A 458 1.76 16.53 4.21
N THR A 459 2.56 16.53 5.26
CA THR A 459 2.07 16.77 6.61
C THR A 459 1.70 18.24 6.83
N THR A 460 2.23 19.10 5.98
CA THR A 460 1.97 20.55 6.03
C THR A 460 1.05 21.04 4.92
N ASN A 461 1.23 20.58 3.68
CA ASN A 461 0.38 20.90 2.54
C ASN A 461 0.66 19.96 1.35
N GLY A 462 -0.17 18.94 1.18
CA GLY A 462 0.02 17.90 0.16
C GLY A 462 -0.35 18.34 -1.26
N GLY A 463 -1.31 19.26 -1.40
CA GLY A 463 -1.79 19.70 -2.73
C GLY A 463 -2.17 18.52 -3.64
N ASP A 464 -1.65 18.53 -4.86
CA ASP A 464 -1.75 17.41 -5.80
C ASP A 464 -0.53 16.48 -5.67
N ALA A 465 -0.46 15.75 -4.56
CA ALA A 465 0.65 14.85 -4.25
C ALA A 465 0.94 13.88 -5.41
N LEU A 466 2.22 13.65 -5.68
CA LEU A 466 2.73 12.73 -6.69
C LEU A 466 3.60 11.63 -6.04
N PRO A 467 3.69 10.46 -6.62
CA PRO A 467 3.15 10.06 -7.91
C PRO A 467 1.69 9.58 -7.86
N ILE A 468 1.06 9.55 -9.02
CA ILE A 468 -0.23 8.90 -9.23
C ILE A 468 0.00 7.40 -9.37
N MET A 469 -0.75 6.60 -8.62
CA MET A 469 -0.69 5.13 -8.72
C MET A 469 -1.73 4.59 -9.69
N THR A 470 -2.95 5.10 -9.58
CA THR A 470 -4.08 4.77 -10.46
C THR A 470 -4.83 6.03 -10.84
N HIS A 471 -5.49 6.01 -11.97
CA HIS A 471 -6.32 7.09 -12.49
C HIS A 471 -7.36 6.50 -13.44
N PRO A 472 -8.52 7.12 -13.65
CA PRO A 472 -9.43 6.71 -14.72
C PRO A 472 -8.71 6.58 -16.07
N TYR A 473 -8.86 5.43 -16.73
CA TYR A 473 -8.11 5.14 -17.94
C TYR A 473 -8.93 4.29 -18.93
N LYS A 474 -8.43 4.24 -20.17
CA LYS A 474 -8.96 3.40 -21.24
C LYS A 474 -7.87 3.03 -22.23
N PHE A 475 -7.71 1.73 -22.50
CA PHE A 475 -6.99 1.24 -23.68
C PHE A 475 -7.90 1.27 -24.91
N SER A 476 -7.35 1.05 -26.10
CA SER A 476 -8.11 1.14 -27.37
C SER A 476 -9.21 0.08 -27.48
N SER A 477 -8.98 -1.11 -26.93
CA SER A 477 -9.99 -2.14 -26.77
C SER A 477 -10.75 -1.96 -25.47
N GLY A 478 -12.05 -2.18 -25.46
CA GLY A 478 -12.86 -2.06 -24.26
C GLY A 478 -13.26 -0.62 -23.89
N TYR A 479 -13.80 -0.45 -22.71
CA TYR A 479 -14.31 0.82 -22.17
C TYR A 479 -13.45 1.38 -21.02
N GLY A 480 -12.46 0.61 -20.55
CA GLY A 480 -11.58 0.98 -19.44
C GLY A 480 -12.31 1.08 -18.10
N TRP A 481 -11.67 1.70 -17.13
CA TRP A 481 -12.14 1.76 -15.75
C TRP A 481 -12.10 3.18 -15.22
N VAL A 482 -13.03 3.48 -14.30
CA VAL A 482 -13.08 4.72 -13.52
C VAL A 482 -13.22 4.39 -12.03
N GLY A 483 -13.05 5.36 -11.17
CA GLY A 483 -13.25 5.17 -9.74
C GLY A 483 -12.26 4.19 -9.09
N ILE A 484 -11.01 4.16 -9.55
CA ILE A 484 -10.00 3.18 -9.15
C ILE A 484 -9.22 3.72 -7.96
N SER A 485 -9.71 3.50 -6.75
CA SER A 485 -9.02 3.89 -5.52
C SER A 485 -9.60 3.19 -4.29
N HIS A 486 -9.34 3.74 -3.09
CA HIS A 486 -9.59 3.13 -1.81
C HIS A 486 -9.02 1.72 -1.79
N CYS A 487 -7.70 1.66 -1.65
CA CYS A 487 -6.95 0.44 -1.90
C CYS A 487 -6.52 -0.29 -0.62
N ALA A 488 -6.30 -1.59 -0.77
CA ALA A 488 -5.43 -2.38 0.09
C ALA A 488 -4.13 -2.66 -0.66
N VAL A 489 -3.01 -2.53 0.03
CA VAL A 489 -1.68 -2.89 -0.49
C VAL A 489 -1.09 -3.97 0.40
N PHE A 490 -0.72 -5.10 -0.18
CA PHE A 490 -0.29 -6.28 0.56
C PHE A 490 0.71 -7.09 -0.25
N ASP A 491 1.42 -7.97 0.43
CA ASP A 491 2.34 -8.93 -0.18
C ASP A 491 1.87 -10.38 0.03
N ASP A 492 2.45 -11.30 -0.74
CA ASP A 492 2.16 -12.73 -0.68
C ASP A 492 3.11 -13.52 0.23
N GLY A 493 3.99 -12.84 0.96
CA GLY A 493 5.05 -13.45 1.76
C GLY A 493 6.26 -13.93 0.94
N ASN A 494 6.19 -13.90 -0.40
CA ASN A 494 7.24 -14.33 -1.32
C ASN A 494 7.92 -13.15 -2.04
N GLY A 495 7.58 -11.92 -1.63
CA GLY A 495 8.16 -10.69 -2.19
C GLY A 495 7.36 -10.07 -3.32
N ASN A 496 6.26 -10.69 -3.76
CA ASN A 496 5.33 -10.07 -4.69
C ASN A 496 4.35 -9.16 -3.94
N TRP A 497 4.08 -8.01 -4.54
CA TRP A 497 3.21 -7.00 -3.98
C TRP A 497 2.01 -6.76 -4.87
N TYR A 498 0.87 -6.53 -4.24
CA TYR A 498 -0.40 -6.37 -4.92
C TYR A 498 -1.14 -5.13 -4.42
N TYR A 499 -1.94 -4.59 -5.32
CA TYR A 499 -2.85 -3.48 -5.12
C TYR A 499 -4.27 -3.99 -5.39
N ALA A 500 -5.11 -4.05 -4.39
CA ALA A 500 -6.53 -4.31 -4.56
C ALA A 500 -7.32 -3.02 -4.34
N SER A 501 -8.31 -2.75 -5.17
CA SER A 501 -9.17 -1.57 -5.04
C SER A 501 -10.56 -1.84 -5.58
N GLN A 502 -11.48 -0.97 -5.24
CA GLN A 502 -12.72 -0.85 -6.02
C GLN A 502 -12.43 -0.21 -7.38
N GLN A 503 -13.30 -0.47 -8.32
CA GLN A 503 -13.33 0.16 -9.64
C GLN A 503 -14.75 0.10 -10.21
N ARG A 504 -15.03 0.90 -11.24
CA ARG A 504 -16.38 1.03 -11.83
C ARG A 504 -16.31 1.05 -13.35
N PHE A 505 -17.39 0.61 -14.00
CA PHE A 505 -17.60 0.90 -15.40
C PHE A 505 -17.85 2.40 -15.62
N PRO A 506 -17.31 2.99 -16.68
CA PRO A 506 -17.68 4.34 -17.09
C PRO A 506 -19.10 4.39 -17.66
N ASP A 507 -19.69 5.58 -17.74
CA ASP A 507 -21.03 5.77 -18.32
C ASP A 507 -21.11 5.29 -19.77
N SER A 508 -20.03 5.41 -20.53
CA SER A 508 -19.93 4.89 -21.90
C SER A 508 -20.14 3.39 -22.04
N ALA A 509 -19.99 2.63 -20.94
CA ALA A 509 -20.27 1.20 -20.87
C ALA A 509 -21.64 0.90 -20.24
N GLY A 510 -22.51 1.91 -20.09
CA GLY A 510 -23.80 1.79 -19.40
C GLY A 510 -23.67 1.69 -17.89
N GLY A 511 -22.53 2.13 -17.31
CA GLY A 511 -22.37 2.32 -15.88
C GLY A 511 -23.18 3.52 -15.42
N ASN A 512 -23.77 3.43 -14.25
CA ASN A 512 -24.40 4.56 -13.57
C ASN A 512 -23.43 5.10 -12.52
N ALA A 513 -22.45 5.90 -12.93
CA ALA A 513 -21.77 6.73 -11.95
C ALA A 513 -22.83 7.71 -11.37
N PRO A 514 -22.86 8.00 -10.07
CA PRO A 514 -21.82 7.72 -9.09
C PRO A 514 -21.96 6.41 -8.31
N ASN A 515 -23.06 5.70 -8.38
CA ASN A 515 -23.34 4.55 -7.53
C ASN A 515 -23.54 3.24 -8.31
N ALA A 516 -22.90 3.14 -9.44
CA ALA A 516 -22.89 1.94 -10.22
C ALA A 516 -22.32 0.75 -9.43
N VAL A 517 -22.53 -0.41 -9.97
CA VAL A 517 -21.92 -1.64 -9.50
C VAL A 517 -20.44 -1.42 -9.30
N MET A 518 -19.98 -1.52 -8.07
CA MET A 518 -18.57 -1.53 -7.73
C MET A 518 -18.02 -2.92 -7.92
N MET A 519 -16.82 -3.00 -8.41
CA MET A 519 -16.09 -4.24 -8.62
C MET A 519 -14.73 -4.15 -7.97
N GLY A 520 -14.22 -5.25 -7.48
CA GLY A 520 -12.83 -5.36 -7.08
C GLY A 520 -11.92 -5.57 -8.27
N GLY A 521 -10.72 -5.08 -8.16
CA GLY A 521 -9.64 -5.39 -9.09
C GLY A 521 -8.34 -5.56 -8.32
N VAL A 522 -7.62 -6.66 -8.58
CA VAL A 522 -6.27 -6.87 -8.04
C VAL A 522 -5.27 -6.61 -9.14
N ARG A 523 -4.20 -5.87 -8.86
CA ARG A 523 -3.11 -5.55 -9.78
C ARG A 523 -1.78 -5.80 -9.11
N SER A 524 -0.77 -6.20 -9.88
CA SER A 524 0.59 -6.32 -9.37
C SER A 524 1.20 -4.94 -9.10
N ILE A 525 2.05 -4.85 -8.09
CA ILE A 525 2.94 -3.72 -7.83
C ILE A 525 4.36 -4.13 -8.16
N ARG A 526 5.06 -3.29 -8.92
CA ARG A 526 6.51 -3.36 -9.08
C ARG A 526 7.16 -2.17 -8.36
N TRP A 527 8.45 -2.29 -8.07
CA TRP A 527 9.20 -1.29 -7.33
C TRP A 527 10.36 -0.76 -8.17
N THR A 528 10.42 0.56 -8.31
CA THR A 528 11.56 1.20 -8.99
C THR A 528 12.84 0.99 -8.20
N LYS A 529 13.98 1.20 -8.82
CA LYS A 529 15.30 1.13 -8.15
C LYS A 529 15.42 2.08 -6.95
N ASP A 530 14.70 3.22 -7.00
CA ASP A 530 14.66 4.20 -5.91
C ASP A 530 13.59 3.88 -4.87
N GLY A 531 12.95 2.72 -4.97
CA GLY A 531 11.98 2.20 -4.03
C GLY A 531 10.58 2.78 -4.15
N TRP A 532 10.22 3.46 -5.24
CA TRP A 532 8.83 3.89 -5.45
C TRP A 532 8.00 2.78 -6.06
N PRO A 533 6.74 2.58 -5.59
CA PRO A 533 5.84 1.61 -6.19
C PRO A 533 5.30 2.11 -7.54
N VAL A 534 4.99 1.19 -8.42
CA VAL A 534 4.15 1.40 -9.60
C VAL A 534 3.13 0.28 -9.68
N VAL A 535 1.87 0.63 -9.94
CA VAL A 535 0.78 -0.34 -10.13
C VAL A 535 0.71 -0.69 -11.60
N MET A 536 0.64 -1.98 -11.91
CA MET A 536 0.51 -2.44 -13.28
C MET A 536 -0.87 -2.09 -13.86
N PRO A 537 -0.97 -1.79 -15.17
CA PRO A 537 -2.21 -1.32 -15.77
C PRO A 537 -3.31 -2.38 -15.83
N GLU A 538 -2.93 -3.64 -16.05
CA GLU A 538 -3.88 -4.74 -16.14
C GLU A 538 -4.11 -5.40 -14.78
N ARG A 539 -5.27 -6.04 -14.63
CA ARG A 539 -5.56 -6.86 -13.45
C ARG A 539 -4.69 -8.11 -13.46
N TYR A 540 -4.35 -8.56 -12.27
CA TYR A 540 -3.56 -9.77 -12.09
C TYR A 540 -4.28 -10.99 -12.69
N GLY A 541 -3.61 -11.73 -13.54
CA GLY A 541 -4.14 -12.90 -14.24
C GLY A 541 -3.30 -14.16 -14.06
N ALA A 542 -2.32 -14.15 -13.15
CA ALA A 542 -1.42 -15.28 -12.86
C ALA A 542 -0.74 -15.83 -14.12
N VAL A 543 -0.32 -14.94 -15.01
CA VAL A 543 0.47 -15.34 -16.20
C VAL A 543 1.80 -15.91 -15.72
N PRO A 544 2.24 -17.08 -16.25
CA PRO A 544 3.52 -17.66 -15.89
C PRO A 544 4.69 -16.67 -16.06
N ASP A 545 5.59 -16.69 -15.10
CA ASP A 545 6.79 -15.85 -15.11
C ASP A 545 7.83 -16.41 -16.09
N VAL A 546 7.59 -16.18 -17.38
CA VAL A 546 8.52 -16.49 -18.46
C VAL A 546 9.33 -15.24 -18.78
N ALA A 547 10.65 -15.38 -18.92
CA ALA A 547 11.54 -14.27 -19.20
C ALA A 547 11.05 -13.43 -20.40
N ILE A 548 11.14 -12.12 -20.25
CA ILE A 548 10.88 -11.18 -21.33
C ILE A 548 12.20 -11.00 -22.09
N THR A 549 12.12 -11.10 -23.40
CA THR A 549 13.26 -10.90 -24.30
C THR A 549 13.17 -9.54 -25.00
N GLU A 550 14.22 -9.14 -25.65
CA GLU A 550 14.25 -7.89 -26.41
C GLU A 550 13.30 -7.95 -27.61
N GLU A 551 13.18 -9.12 -28.26
CA GLU A 551 12.21 -9.35 -29.32
C GLU A 551 10.76 -9.22 -28.85
N ASP A 552 10.49 -9.57 -27.60
CA ASP A 552 9.18 -9.37 -27.00
C ASP A 552 8.78 -7.89 -26.89
N ILE A 553 9.75 -6.96 -26.89
CA ILE A 553 9.49 -5.52 -26.77
C ILE A 553 9.18 -4.91 -28.14
N VAL A 554 9.85 -5.39 -29.18
CA VAL A 554 9.67 -4.88 -30.55
C VAL A 554 8.21 -4.99 -31.00
N GLY A 555 7.68 -3.90 -31.54
CA GLY A 555 6.32 -3.85 -32.06
C GLY A 555 5.49 -2.70 -31.53
N THR A 556 4.18 -2.86 -31.62
CA THR A 556 3.20 -1.83 -31.30
C THR A 556 2.71 -1.96 -29.87
N TRP A 557 2.68 -0.84 -29.19
CA TRP A 557 2.21 -0.70 -27.80
C TRP A 557 1.14 0.36 -27.68
N GLU A 558 0.27 0.20 -26.74
CA GLU A 558 -0.60 1.24 -26.23
C GLU A 558 0.09 1.93 -25.05
N HIS A 559 0.16 3.25 -25.09
CA HIS A 559 0.82 4.07 -24.07
C HIS A 559 -0.16 5.06 -23.47
N ILE A 560 -0.16 5.17 -22.13
CA ILE A 560 -0.97 6.11 -21.37
C ILE A 560 -0.06 6.97 -20.49
N ASP A 561 -0.24 8.28 -20.58
CA ASP A 561 0.26 9.26 -19.61
C ASP A 561 -0.82 9.47 -18.55
N LEU A 562 -0.58 9.00 -17.33
CA LEU A 562 -1.50 9.13 -16.20
C LEU A 562 -1.41 10.50 -15.50
N SER A 563 -1.07 11.57 -16.21
CA SER A 563 -1.18 12.91 -15.65
C SER A 563 -2.62 13.19 -15.18
N TYR A 564 -2.74 13.89 -14.05
CA TYR A 564 -4.04 14.16 -13.44
C TYR A 564 -4.99 14.90 -14.39
N SER A 565 -6.23 14.44 -14.45
CA SER A 565 -7.30 15.07 -15.18
C SER A 565 -8.64 14.75 -14.51
N TYR A 566 -9.21 15.71 -13.78
CA TYR A 566 -10.41 15.50 -12.99
C TYR A 566 -11.56 14.92 -13.83
N ALA A 567 -12.13 13.80 -13.35
CA ALA A 567 -13.28 13.09 -13.92
C ALA A 567 -13.15 12.73 -15.42
N LYS A 568 -11.91 12.58 -15.93
CA LYS A 568 -11.67 12.20 -17.33
C LYS A 568 -10.83 10.94 -17.40
N GLN A 569 -11.24 9.98 -18.22
CA GLN A 569 -10.39 8.84 -18.54
C GLN A 569 -9.20 9.29 -19.38
N LYS A 570 -8.01 8.82 -19.03
CA LYS A 570 -6.82 8.91 -19.86
C LYS A 570 -6.87 7.80 -20.91
N THR A 571 -6.84 8.18 -22.17
CA THR A 571 -6.89 7.22 -23.30
C THR A 571 -5.49 6.90 -23.78
N SER A 572 -5.28 5.66 -24.19
CA SER A 572 -4.03 5.23 -24.80
C SER A 572 -3.78 5.92 -26.14
N SER A 573 -2.51 6.07 -26.45
CA SER A 573 -2.00 6.39 -27.78
C SER A 573 -1.07 5.29 -28.23
N GLU A 574 -0.97 5.08 -29.56
CA GLU A 574 -0.08 4.08 -30.10
C GLU A 574 1.38 4.53 -30.02
N MET A 575 2.27 3.62 -29.66
CA MET A 575 3.71 3.79 -29.65
C MET A 575 4.36 2.56 -30.29
N VAL A 576 5.41 2.74 -31.08
CA VAL A 576 6.11 1.63 -31.75
C VAL A 576 7.57 1.63 -31.36
N PHE A 577 8.01 0.52 -30.78
CA PHE A 577 9.42 0.21 -30.51
C PHE A 577 9.97 -0.61 -31.69
N ALA A 578 10.94 -0.06 -32.39
CA ALA A 578 11.55 -0.72 -33.55
C ALA A 578 12.79 -1.53 -33.14
N ALA A 579 13.13 -2.56 -33.93
CA ALA A 579 14.26 -3.45 -33.66
C ALA A 579 15.64 -2.76 -33.70
N ASP A 580 15.72 -1.57 -34.29
CA ASP A 580 16.93 -0.73 -34.27
C ASP A 580 17.04 0.16 -33.02
N HIS A 581 16.27 -0.13 -31.97
CA HIS A 581 16.19 0.62 -30.72
C HIS A 581 15.65 2.06 -30.86
N THR A 582 14.96 2.38 -31.94
CA THR A 582 14.29 3.67 -32.13
C THR A 582 12.80 3.57 -31.76
N ILE A 583 12.19 4.70 -31.40
CA ILE A 583 10.75 4.84 -31.21
C ILE A 583 10.20 5.55 -32.44
N THR A 584 9.44 4.82 -33.26
CA THR A 584 9.04 5.29 -34.61
C THR A 584 7.68 5.97 -34.63
N SER A 585 6.84 5.81 -33.59
CA SER A 585 5.56 6.49 -33.47
C SER A 585 5.21 6.85 -32.03
N GLY A 586 4.13 7.62 -31.85
CA GLY A 586 3.59 8.00 -30.54
C GLY A 586 4.26 9.20 -29.89
N THR A 587 3.96 9.43 -28.63
CA THR A 587 4.40 10.61 -27.85
C THR A 587 5.92 10.74 -27.79
N TRP A 588 6.66 9.62 -27.84
CA TRP A 588 8.12 9.59 -27.77
C TRP A 588 8.79 9.32 -29.13
N LYS A 589 8.09 9.57 -30.24
CA LYS A 589 8.64 9.42 -31.59
C LYS A 589 9.97 10.16 -31.74
N GLY A 590 10.98 9.46 -32.29
CA GLY A 590 12.35 9.95 -32.46
C GLY A 590 13.25 9.67 -31.24
N GLY A 591 12.69 9.20 -30.13
CA GLY A 591 13.44 8.71 -28.98
C GLY A 591 14.10 7.36 -29.23
N LYS A 592 14.88 6.92 -28.25
CA LYS A 592 15.52 5.59 -28.24
C LYS A 592 15.00 4.76 -27.09
N TRP A 593 15.18 3.45 -27.20
CA TRP A 593 14.88 2.52 -26.12
C TRP A 593 16.04 1.52 -25.92
N SER A 594 16.11 0.96 -24.72
CA SER A 594 16.98 -0.16 -24.35
C SER A 594 16.30 -1.02 -23.31
N PHE A 595 16.71 -2.27 -23.21
CA PHE A 595 16.10 -3.21 -22.26
C PHE A 595 17.17 -3.88 -21.40
N ASP A 596 16.91 -3.95 -20.11
CA ASP A 596 17.68 -4.73 -19.14
C ASP A 596 16.84 -5.95 -18.72
N ALA A 597 17.18 -7.10 -19.26
CA ALA A 597 16.52 -8.37 -18.97
C ALA A 597 16.70 -8.83 -17.52
N THR A 598 17.75 -8.36 -16.82
CA THR A 598 18.00 -8.78 -15.42
C THR A 598 17.01 -8.13 -14.44
N THR A 599 16.50 -6.96 -14.78
CA THR A 599 15.55 -6.20 -13.97
C THR A 599 14.16 -6.09 -14.60
N ASN A 600 13.99 -6.64 -15.80
CA ASN A 600 12.81 -6.42 -16.65
C ASN A 600 12.48 -4.92 -16.80
N THR A 601 13.51 -4.11 -17.05
CA THR A 601 13.37 -2.65 -17.19
C THR A 601 13.59 -2.21 -18.63
N LEU A 602 12.56 -1.63 -19.22
CA LEU A 602 12.63 -0.92 -20.50
C LEU A 602 12.92 0.56 -20.24
N THR A 603 14.05 1.05 -20.69
CA THR A 603 14.32 2.49 -20.72
C THR A 603 13.89 3.05 -22.06
N ALA A 604 12.86 3.88 -22.08
CA ALA A 604 12.31 4.48 -23.29
C ALA A 604 12.29 6.01 -23.16
N ASN A 605 12.92 6.69 -24.10
CA ASN A 605 13.09 8.16 -24.07
C ASN A 605 13.62 8.68 -22.72
N GLY A 606 14.52 7.92 -22.07
CA GLY A 606 15.10 8.25 -20.77
C GLY A 606 14.20 7.95 -19.55
N VAL A 607 13.04 7.36 -19.74
CA VAL A 607 12.12 6.94 -18.69
C VAL A 607 12.26 5.43 -18.44
N GLU A 608 12.45 5.03 -17.18
CA GLU A 608 12.46 3.63 -16.77
C GLU A 608 11.02 3.11 -16.61
N LEU A 609 10.71 2.03 -17.32
CA LEU A 609 9.43 1.35 -17.35
C LEU A 609 9.65 -0.10 -16.92
N LEU A 610 9.02 -0.51 -15.84
CA LEU A 610 9.10 -1.86 -15.32
C LEU A 610 8.12 -2.74 -16.09
N LEU A 611 8.62 -3.81 -16.69
CA LEU A 611 7.85 -4.74 -17.50
C LEU A 611 7.34 -5.92 -16.67
N GLN A 612 6.18 -6.45 -17.06
CA GLN A 612 5.62 -7.68 -16.53
C GLN A 612 4.75 -8.36 -17.58
N ARG A 613 4.77 -9.71 -17.63
CA ARG A 613 3.74 -10.47 -18.34
C ARG A 613 2.46 -10.44 -17.54
N GLU A 614 1.33 -10.18 -18.22
CA GLU A 614 0.04 -10.08 -17.57
C GLU A 614 -1.08 -10.55 -18.51
N CYS A 615 -2.27 -10.77 -17.99
CA CYS A 615 -3.45 -11.07 -18.80
C CYS A 615 -3.95 -9.81 -19.50
N ASP A 616 -4.19 -9.88 -20.81
CA ASP A 616 -4.98 -8.88 -21.52
C ASP A 616 -6.47 -9.17 -21.30
N TRP A 617 -7.05 -8.48 -20.33
CA TRP A 617 -8.43 -8.67 -19.95
C TRP A 617 -9.44 -8.13 -20.97
N GLU A 618 -9.01 -7.24 -21.85
CA GLU A 618 -9.85 -6.62 -22.87
C GLU A 618 -9.81 -7.37 -24.20
N ALA A 619 -8.86 -8.30 -24.36
CA ALA A 619 -8.81 -9.15 -25.54
C ALA A 619 -9.97 -10.17 -25.57
N SER A 620 -10.41 -10.53 -26.77
CA SER A 620 -11.42 -11.57 -26.97
C SER A 620 -10.95 -12.56 -28.05
N PRO A 621 -10.56 -13.80 -27.68
CA PRO A 621 -10.45 -14.34 -26.32
C PRO A 621 -9.33 -13.64 -25.52
N ARG A 622 -9.44 -13.69 -24.19
CA ARG A 622 -8.37 -13.21 -23.29
C ARG A 622 -7.10 -14.03 -23.54
N LYS A 623 -5.95 -13.37 -23.42
CA LYS A 623 -4.62 -13.96 -23.65
C LYS A 623 -3.60 -13.28 -22.76
N HIS A 624 -2.39 -13.83 -22.68
CA HIS A 624 -1.28 -13.13 -22.06
C HIS A 624 -0.78 -11.97 -22.96
N THR A 625 -0.23 -10.96 -22.35
CA THR A 625 0.46 -9.85 -22.99
C THR A 625 1.62 -9.38 -22.11
N ILE A 626 2.31 -8.32 -22.51
CA ILE A 626 3.29 -7.63 -21.70
C ILE A 626 2.77 -6.24 -21.40
N VAL A 627 2.89 -5.85 -20.15
CA VAL A 627 2.52 -4.52 -19.68
C VAL A 627 3.74 -3.83 -19.07
N TYR A 628 3.69 -2.50 -19.01
CA TYR A 628 4.66 -1.73 -18.25
C TYR A 628 4.01 -0.66 -17.39
N ALA A 629 4.71 -0.32 -16.32
CA ALA A 629 4.45 0.87 -15.53
C ALA A 629 5.77 1.56 -15.17
N GLY A 630 5.75 2.89 -15.14
CA GLY A 630 6.91 3.68 -14.77
C GLY A 630 6.50 5.02 -14.18
N VAL A 631 7.41 5.64 -13.43
CA VAL A 631 7.14 6.90 -12.74
C VAL A 631 8.33 7.85 -12.84
N THR A 632 8.02 9.12 -13.01
CA THR A 632 8.96 10.23 -12.89
C THR A 632 8.50 11.18 -11.79
N ASN A 633 9.26 12.21 -11.51
CA ASN A 633 8.86 13.24 -10.53
C ASN A 633 7.55 13.97 -10.89
N GLN A 634 7.05 13.81 -12.11
CA GLN A 634 5.87 14.55 -12.59
C GLN A 634 4.76 13.65 -13.07
N LYS A 635 5.06 12.44 -13.54
CA LYS A 635 4.12 11.62 -14.30
C LYS A 635 4.29 10.15 -14.00
N THR A 636 3.19 9.43 -14.13
CA THR A 636 3.16 7.97 -14.19
C THR A 636 2.79 7.54 -15.61
N TYR A 637 3.37 6.45 -16.06
CA TYR A 637 3.17 5.93 -17.41
C TYR A 637 2.70 4.48 -17.33
N TRP A 638 1.72 4.14 -18.14
CA TRP A 638 1.25 2.78 -18.33
C TRP A 638 1.36 2.36 -19.79
N GLY A 639 1.58 1.08 -20.02
CA GLY A 639 1.54 0.54 -21.38
C GLY A 639 1.17 -0.92 -21.45
N LYS A 640 0.66 -1.30 -22.61
CA LYS A 640 0.28 -2.66 -22.95
C LYS A 640 0.69 -2.97 -24.39
N LYS A 641 1.34 -4.12 -24.60
CA LYS A 641 1.70 -4.60 -25.93
C LYS A 641 0.43 -5.10 -26.66
N LYS A 642 0.29 -4.72 -27.94
CA LYS A 642 -0.81 -5.17 -28.82
C LYS A 642 -0.61 -6.57 -29.37
#